data_ad1355ab7019e97a6a0fbec2fce5a3ae
#
_entry.id   ad1355ab7019e97a6a0fbec2fce5a3ae
#
_cell.length_a   1.000
_cell.length_b   1.000
_cell.length_c   1.000
_cell.angle_alpha   90.00
_cell.angle_beta   90.00
_cell.angle_gamma   90.00
#
_symmetry.space_group_name_H-M   'P 1'
#
loop_
_entity.id
_entity.type
_entity.pdbx_description
1 polymer ?
#
loop_
_entity_poly.entity_id
_entity_poly.type
_entity_poly.pdbx_seq_one_letter_code
_entity_poly.pdbx_strand_id
1 'polypeptide(L)'
;MLYILVFTISLFGSFEYFLPIINNPLKLISNVLFNVINLYLFTPLVSLQENLPISLEIAIWLAPLCTVLGIFSILEKIFVSTKHNLRHKNKKHHLVIGLNNFSYRFINNVLNDPKFNSQILLLTNQENDEVDTLKQLGVWVKKIDFTNIDRNKELVAMIKKDLIEDIYSFENEPENYVHAQYIHSIFELHQKKQTEKPNGNKKNFYFVSDSIALEQLLDDQLKTALEEYFSIQFCDINNLLVLDLLKNSDIDNENSFCFYRTSELTNSWEKNMLESRVKLSENIGSINLLLMGFSKISEKILYNACILGTINLDQKMKVTIVDENLESKFDVFKASCQKIDTVADIELLDYPLVSNKLYEKLIDSVEKDSFTVCIFASDDFRDSILSYESIVRVLNKSKCLQNCAMYCQEFDEKNPVTEILKDSIHFFGNIDSVLKIKRVTQQKEYEGAKQFFGEYQESFAEINHSDSAKDIDKAWRKNSNYKKQSTLYQYLHQDVKKMLMGKCIEASSSEDMLQIQKNFGEQLGEASIKSNETHDLEAAKKKIAIDQVAAVERHLITDYFCGLEHKRWNNIEYMNNFIFEEKLYVIQDGKWEPTSSDETFKLHTCLIDDWENLKKLKADTVIYDCIPFIDKELVYGKVH
;
A
#
# COMPACT_ATOMS: atom_id res chain seq x y z
N MET A 1 -20.22 -35.55 24.54
CA MET A 1 -21.02 -36.80 24.33
C MET A 1 -20.62 -37.92 25.30
N LEU A 2 -19.33 -38.26 25.45
CA LEU A 2 -18.84 -39.32 26.37
C LEU A 2 -19.30 -39.10 27.81
N TYR A 3 -19.18 -37.92 28.39
CA TYR A 3 -19.57 -37.60 29.78
C TYR A 3 -21.06 -37.85 30.04
N ILE A 4 -21.94 -37.48 29.09
CA ILE A 4 -23.39 -37.71 29.22
C ILE A 4 -23.67 -39.20 29.18
N LEU A 5 -23.02 -39.96 28.31
CA LEU A 5 -23.18 -41.39 28.21
C LEU A 5 -22.75 -42.08 29.50
N VAL A 6 -21.56 -41.76 30.02
CA VAL A 6 -21.03 -42.33 31.26
C VAL A 6 -21.89 -41.96 32.47
N PHE A 7 -22.38 -40.71 32.53
CA PHE A 7 -23.32 -40.27 33.55
C PHE A 7 -24.62 -41.10 33.51
N THR A 8 -25.19 -41.32 32.32
CA THR A 8 -26.40 -42.12 32.15
C THR A 8 -26.19 -43.57 32.57
N ILE A 9 -25.06 -44.19 32.18
CA ILE A 9 -24.69 -45.55 32.58
C ILE A 9 -24.50 -45.65 34.10
N SER A 10 -23.83 -44.66 34.71
CA SER A 10 -23.64 -44.59 36.18
C SER A 10 -24.96 -44.45 36.93
N LEU A 11 -25.89 -43.65 36.42
CA LEU A 11 -27.20 -43.46 37.02
C LEU A 11 -28.02 -44.73 36.93
N PHE A 12 -28.07 -45.33 35.74
CA PHE A 12 -28.82 -46.58 35.50
C PHE A 12 -28.25 -47.72 36.32
N GLY A 13 -26.97 -47.96 36.32
CA GLY A 13 -26.31 -49.00 37.05
C GLY A 13 -26.47 -48.86 38.59
N SER A 14 -26.37 -47.61 39.09
CA SER A 14 -26.63 -47.34 40.52
C SER A 14 -28.10 -47.58 40.87
N PHE A 15 -29.04 -47.25 40.00
CA PHE A 15 -30.45 -47.46 40.18
C PHE A 15 -30.76 -48.98 40.22
N GLU A 16 -30.23 -49.72 39.25
CA GLU A 16 -30.41 -51.20 39.16
C GLU A 16 -29.87 -51.94 40.40
N TYR A 17 -28.75 -51.45 40.95
CA TYR A 17 -28.15 -52.00 42.15
C TYR A 17 -28.97 -51.73 43.44
N PHE A 18 -29.43 -50.45 43.62
CA PHE A 18 -30.12 -50.10 44.87
C PHE A 18 -31.61 -50.39 44.88
N LEU A 19 -32.25 -50.60 43.71
CA LEU A 19 -33.68 -50.91 43.62
C LEU A 19 -34.13 -52.10 44.42
N PRO A 20 -33.43 -53.26 44.40
CA PRO A 20 -33.82 -54.40 45.19
C PRO A 20 -33.54 -54.31 46.73
N ILE A 21 -32.69 -53.32 47.08
CA ILE A 21 -32.20 -53.16 48.46
C ILE A 21 -33.01 -52.15 49.26
N ILE A 22 -33.55 -51.13 48.56
CA ILE A 22 -34.13 -49.92 49.16
C ILE A 22 -35.62 -49.79 48.78
N ASN A 23 -36.52 -50.05 49.71
CA ASN A 23 -37.97 -49.96 49.49
C ASN A 23 -38.51 -48.47 49.50
N ASN A 24 -37.78 -47.54 50.06
CA ASN A 24 -38.23 -46.15 50.18
C ASN A 24 -37.75 -45.34 48.94
N PRO A 25 -38.68 -44.81 48.15
CA PRO A 25 -38.31 -44.08 46.86
C PRO A 25 -37.38 -42.90 47.07
N LEU A 26 -37.56 -42.08 48.10
CA LEU A 26 -36.70 -40.92 48.37
C LEU A 26 -35.28 -41.33 48.76
N LYS A 27 -35.19 -42.42 49.63
CA LYS A 27 -33.88 -42.97 49.99
C LYS A 27 -33.21 -43.62 48.77
N LEU A 28 -33.95 -44.27 47.91
CA LEU A 28 -33.43 -44.87 46.69
C LEU A 28 -32.80 -43.80 45.79
N ILE A 29 -33.54 -42.72 45.44
CA ILE A 29 -33.05 -41.63 44.62
C ILE A 29 -31.80 -40.97 45.25
N SER A 30 -31.83 -40.71 46.55
CA SER A 30 -30.69 -40.12 47.26
C SER A 30 -29.45 -41.02 47.21
N ASN A 31 -29.57 -42.32 47.41
CA ASN A 31 -28.43 -43.25 47.36
C ASN A 31 -27.88 -43.39 45.90
N VAL A 32 -28.78 -43.45 44.94
CA VAL A 32 -28.39 -43.51 43.54
C VAL A 32 -27.56 -42.23 43.16
N LEU A 33 -28.06 -41.03 43.44
CA LEU A 33 -27.36 -39.80 43.16
C LEU A 33 -26.03 -39.71 43.92
N PHE A 34 -26.03 -40.09 45.20
CA PHE A 34 -24.82 -40.05 46.00
C PHE A 34 -23.77 -41.05 45.53
N ASN A 35 -24.16 -42.24 45.08
CA ASN A 35 -23.25 -43.22 44.51
C ASN A 35 -22.69 -42.73 43.14
N VAL A 36 -23.52 -42.14 42.29
CA VAL A 36 -23.07 -41.54 41.03
C VAL A 36 -21.97 -40.50 41.28
N ILE A 37 -22.18 -39.59 42.24
CA ILE A 37 -21.16 -38.61 42.62
C ILE A 37 -19.88 -39.27 43.11
N ASN A 38 -20.01 -40.27 43.98
CA ASN A 38 -18.87 -41.00 44.53
C ASN A 38 -18.11 -41.83 43.48
N LEU A 39 -18.76 -42.32 42.44
CA LEU A 39 -18.11 -42.95 41.30
C LEU A 39 -17.15 -42.00 40.61
N TYR A 40 -17.56 -40.76 40.40
CA TYR A 40 -16.69 -39.72 39.82
C TYR A 40 -15.58 -39.26 40.78
N LEU A 41 -15.77 -39.43 42.11
CA LEU A 41 -14.78 -39.11 43.16
C LEU A 41 -13.86 -40.29 43.52
N PHE A 42 -13.88 -41.37 42.78
CA PHE A 42 -13.10 -42.61 43.04
C PHE A 42 -13.45 -43.33 44.35
N THR A 43 -14.61 -43.06 44.90
CA THR A 43 -15.05 -43.65 46.20
C THR A 43 -16.44 -44.30 46.08
N PRO A 44 -16.62 -45.35 45.26
CA PRO A 44 -17.93 -45.98 45.10
C PRO A 44 -18.43 -46.48 46.43
N LEU A 45 -19.73 -46.27 46.71
CA LEU A 45 -20.39 -46.74 47.91
C LEU A 45 -20.61 -48.29 47.93
N VAL A 46 -20.32 -48.91 46.80
CA VAL A 46 -20.56 -50.32 46.56
C VAL A 46 -19.25 -51.08 46.73
N SER A 47 -19.22 -52.07 47.59
CA SER A 47 -18.10 -53.00 47.65
C SER A 47 -18.07 -53.86 46.39
N LEU A 48 -16.87 -54.07 45.82
CA LEU A 48 -16.65 -54.98 44.69
C LEU A 48 -16.97 -56.40 45.10
N GLN A 49 -18.25 -56.71 45.21
CA GLN A 49 -18.75 -58.06 45.51
C GLN A 49 -19.19 -58.78 44.23
N GLU A 50 -19.18 -60.09 44.25
CA GLU A 50 -19.74 -60.95 43.20
C GLU A 50 -21.21 -60.56 42.96
N ASN A 51 -21.64 -60.22 41.77
CA ASN A 51 -22.98 -59.89 41.28
C ASN A 51 -23.34 -58.37 41.17
N LEU A 52 -22.43 -57.54 40.76
CA LEU A 52 -22.80 -56.19 40.39
C LEU A 52 -23.53 -56.18 39.02
N PRO A 53 -24.49 -55.25 38.79
CA PRO A 53 -25.01 -54.99 37.44
C PRO A 53 -23.92 -54.59 36.47
N ILE A 54 -23.94 -55.15 35.27
CA ILE A 54 -22.91 -54.85 34.24
C ILE A 54 -22.77 -53.35 33.98
N SER A 55 -23.88 -52.61 33.99
CA SER A 55 -23.92 -51.20 33.87
C SER A 55 -23.13 -50.47 34.98
N LEU A 56 -23.20 -50.95 36.20
CA LEU A 56 -22.46 -50.41 37.34
C LEU A 56 -20.98 -50.75 37.28
N GLU A 57 -20.63 -51.99 36.89
CA GLU A 57 -19.24 -52.41 36.68
C GLU A 57 -18.55 -51.53 35.66
N ILE A 58 -19.21 -51.23 34.52
CA ILE A 58 -18.70 -50.32 33.50
C ILE A 58 -18.55 -48.92 34.09
N ALA A 59 -19.53 -48.44 34.87
CA ALA A 59 -19.51 -47.11 35.46
C ALA A 59 -18.35 -46.91 36.46
N ILE A 60 -18.03 -47.91 37.27
CA ILE A 60 -16.92 -47.91 38.25
C ILE A 60 -15.57 -47.58 37.57
N TRP A 61 -15.37 -48.04 36.36
CA TRP A 61 -14.14 -47.76 35.60
C TRP A 61 -14.21 -46.47 34.77
N LEU A 62 -15.35 -46.21 34.11
CA LEU A 62 -15.48 -45.09 33.17
C LEU A 62 -15.69 -43.73 33.87
N ALA A 63 -16.43 -43.71 35.01
CA ALA A 63 -16.68 -42.43 35.69
C ALA A 63 -15.38 -41.77 36.22
N PRO A 64 -14.50 -42.54 36.95
CA PRO A 64 -13.18 -42.00 37.31
C PRO A 64 -12.33 -41.58 36.14
N LEU A 65 -12.33 -42.33 35.04
CA LEU A 65 -11.59 -42.00 33.84
C LEU A 65 -12.08 -40.67 33.22
N CYS A 66 -13.40 -40.47 33.19
CA CYS A 66 -13.97 -39.17 32.76
C CYS A 66 -13.50 -38.02 33.66
N THR A 67 -13.46 -38.20 34.97
CA THR A 67 -12.96 -37.18 35.91
C THR A 67 -11.49 -36.82 35.61
N VAL A 68 -10.65 -37.86 35.46
CA VAL A 68 -9.22 -37.65 35.10
C VAL A 68 -9.08 -36.90 33.79
N LEU A 69 -9.81 -37.33 32.75
CA LEU A 69 -9.77 -36.64 31.44
C LEU A 69 -10.27 -35.20 31.54
N GLY A 70 -11.30 -34.95 32.36
CA GLY A 70 -11.78 -33.57 32.63
C GLY A 70 -10.73 -32.70 33.30
N ILE A 71 -10.06 -33.24 34.33
CA ILE A 71 -8.97 -32.53 35.01
C ILE A 71 -7.80 -32.29 34.07
N PHE A 72 -7.39 -33.28 33.26
CA PHE A 72 -6.34 -33.10 32.27
C PHE A 72 -6.70 -32.01 31.24
N SER A 73 -7.94 -31.99 30.75
CA SER A 73 -8.39 -30.97 29.81
C SER A 73 -8.34 -29.53 30.40
N ILE A 74 -8.71 -29.40 31.69
CA ILE A 74 -8.60 -28.13 32.42
C ILE A 74 -7.13 -27.74 32.63
N LEU A 75 -6.31 -28.71 33.08
CA LEU A 75 -4.88 -28.48 33.28
C LEU A 75 -4.17 -28.14 31.97
N GLU A 76 -4.51 -28.78 30.87
CA GLU A 76 -3.98 -28.48 29.54
C GLU A 76 -4.29 -27.04 29.17
N LYS A 77 -5.56 -26.59 29.29
CA LYS A 77 -5.95 -25.20 29.03
C LYS A 77 -5.18 -24.20 29.90
N ILE A 78 -5.05 -24.50 31.20
CA ILE A 78 -4.29 -23.63 32.13
C ILE A 78 -2.79 -23.62 31.75
N PHE A 79 -2.24 -24.81 31.46
CA PHE A 79 -0.83 -24.94 31.12
C PHE A 79 -0.48 -24.26 29.80
N VAL A 80 -1.33 -24.46 28.77
CA VAL A 80 -1.17 -23.79 27.47
C VAL A 80 -1.28 -22.27 27.65
N SER A 81 -2.27 -21.77 28.38
CA SER A 81 -2.44 -20.35 28.68
C SER A 81 -1.25 -19.78 29.45
N THR A 82 -0.78 -20.51 30.49
CA THR A 82 0.37 -20.07 31.32
C THR A 82 1.67 -20.09 30.51
N LYS A 83 1.92 -21.15 29.76
CA LYS A 83 3.07 -21.26 28.85
C LYS A 83 3.07 -20.17 27.79
N HIS A 84 1.90 -19.89 27.22
CA HIS A 84 1.69 -18.84 26.24
C HIS A 84 2.02 -17.46 26.85
N ASN A 85 1.47 -17.13 28.02
CA ASN A 85 1.74 -15.88 28.71
C ASN A 85 3.21 -15.72 29.12
N LEU A 86 3.87 -16.78 29.57
CA LEU A 86 5.29 -16.77 29.91
C LEU A 86 6.19 -16.57 28.68
N ARG A 87 5.80 -17.16 27.54
CA ARG A 87 6.54 -17.05 26.29
C ARG A 87 6.56 -15.62 25.74
N HIS A 88 5.49 -14.85 25.98
CA HIS A 88 5.31 -13.50 25.43
C HIS A 88 5.72 -12.37 26.38
N LYS A 89 5.82 -12.62 27.69
CA LYS A 89 5.93 -11.58 28.73
C LYS A 89 7.11 -10.62 28.64
N ASN A 90 8.21 -11.02 27.99
CA ASN A 90 9.45 -10.22 27.93
C ASN A 90 10.03 -10.11 26.51
N LYS A 91 9.22 -10.37 25.48
CA LYS A 91 9.63 -10.23 24.08
C LYS A 91 9.07 -8.97 23.48
N LYS A 92 9.74 -8.45 22.48
CA LYS A 92 9.21 -7.38 21.65
C LYS A 92 8.09 -7.87 20.73
N HIS A 93 7.09 -7.05 20.54
CA HIS A 93 5.88 -7.38 19.79
C HIS A 93 5.56 -6.32 18.76
N HIS A 94 5.15 -6.76 17.58
CA HIS A 94 4.37 -5.93 16.68
C HIS A 94 2.90 -6.00 17.11
N LEU A 95 2.30 -4.84 17.32
CA LEU A 95 0.92 -4.72 17.78
C LEU A 95 0.00 -4.59 16.55
N VAL A 96 -0.87 -5.57 16.34
CA VAL A 96 -1.91 -5.52 15.32
C VAL A 96 -3.25 -5.24 15.98
N ILE A 97 -4.01 -4.27 15.49
CA ILE A 97 -5.30 -3.84 16.00
C ILE A 97 -6.36 -4.07 14.93
N GLY A 98 -7.46 -4.74 15.32
CA GLY A 98 -8.52 -5.15 14.41
C GLY A 98 -8.24 -6.50 13.75
N LEU A 99 -9.31 -7.28 13.57
CA LEU A 99 -9.26 -8.55 12.86
C LEU A 99 -10.25 -8.53 11.69
N ASN A 100 -9.71 -8.47 10.49
CA ASN A 100 -10.43 -8.61 9.24
C ASN A 100 -9.60 -9.46 8.26
N ASN A 101 -10.08 -9.65 7.04
CA ASN A 101 -9.37 -10.45 6.05
C ASN A 101 -7.93 -9.95 5.79
N PHE A 102 -7.70 -8.63 5.77
CA PHE A 102 -6.37 -8.07 5.53
C PHE A 102 -5.41 -8.33 6.69
N SER A 103 -5.83 -8.06 7.93
CA SER A 103 -4.99 -8.32 9.11
C SER A 103 -4.72 -9.81 9.32
N TYR A 104 -5.70 -10.67 9.05
CA TYR A 104 -5.53 -12.13 9.12
C TYR A 104 -4.45 -12.60 8.12
N ARG A 105 -4.54 -12.17 6.85
CA ARG A 105 -3.55 -12.49 5.81
C ARG A 105 -2.17 -11.89 6.14
N PHE A 106 -2.13 -10.63 6.58
CA PHE A 106 -0.89 -9.98 7.01
C PHE A 106 -0.19 -10.77 8.11
N ILE A 107 -0.91 -11.15 9.17
CA ILE A 107 -0.37 -11.94 10.28
C ILE A 107 0.19 -13.27 9.78
N ASN A 108 -0.56 -13.99 8.93
CA ASN A 108 -0.10 -15.26 8.36
C ASN A 108 1.16 -15.09 7.50
N ASN A 109 1.21 -14.07 6.65
CA ASN A 109 2.38 -13.77 5.81
C ASN A 109 3.61 -13.44 6.66
N VAL A 110 3.42 -12.67 7.74
CA VAL A 110 4.51 -12.30 8.66
C VAL A 110 5.01 -13.51 9.44
N LEU A 111 4.12 -14.39 9.91
CA LEU A 111 4.51 -15.61 10.62
C LEU A 111 5.26 -16.60 9.72
N ASN A 112 4.96 -16.61 8.43
CA ASN A 112 5.63 -17.46 7.44
C ASN A 112 6.95 -16.86 6.92
N ASP A 113 7.28 -15.59 7.24
CA ASP A 113 8.55 -14.99 6.86
C ASP A 113 9.69 -15.51 7.77
N PRO A 114 10.65 -16.29 7.25
CA PRO A 114 11.74 -16.85 8.05
C PRO A 114 12.67 -15.79 8.65
N LYS A 115 12.61 -14.55 8.17
CA LYS A 115 13.39 -13.42 8.69
C LYS A 115 12.69 -12.71 9.86
N PHE A 116 11.43 -13.04 10.13
CA PHE A 116 10.67 -12.43 11.20
C PHE A 116 10.97 -13.08 12.56
N ASN A 117 11.59 -12.33 13.45
CA ASN A 117 12.02 -12.82 14.77
C ASN A 117 11.22 -12.26 15.95
N SER A 118 10.34 -11.28 15.69
CA SER A 118 9.50 -10.66 16.72
C SER A 118 8.24 -11.48 16.97
N GLN A 119 7.44 -11.09 17.97
CA GLN A 119 6.16 -11.70 18.25
C GLN A 119 5.02 -10.79 17.77
N ILE A 120 3.85 -11.37 17.53
CA ILE A 120 2.65 -10.60 17.19
C ILE A 120 1.71 -10.58 18.39
N LEU A 121 1.24 -9.41 18.76
CA LEU A 121 0.15 -9.16 19.68
C LEU A 121 -1.06 -8.64 18.88
N LEU A 122 -2.13 -9.42 18.82
CA LEU A 122 -3.38 -9.03 18.18
C LEU A 122 -4.37 -8.51 19.24
N LEU A 123 -4.86 -7.30 19.04
CA LEU A 123 -5.97 -6.71 19.79
C LEU A 123 -7.24 -6.80 18.94
N THR A 124 -8.27 -7.48 19.42
CA THR A 124 -9.54 -7.62 18.70
C THR A 124 -10.71 -7.71 19.68
N ASN A 125 -11.89 -7.28 19.27
CA ASN A 125 -13.14 -7.50 19.98
C ASN A 125 -13.85 -8.79 19.55
N GLN A 126 -13.34 -9.46 18.50
CA GLN A 126 -13.95 -10.66 17.91
C GLN A 126 -13.56 -11.95 18.63
N GLU A 127 -14.46 -12.94 18.55
CA GLU A 127 -14.22 -14.32 18.95
C GLU A 127 -14.79 -15.22 17.84
N ASN A 128 -13.92 -15.72 16.98
CA ASN A 128 -14.27 -16.57 15.84
C ASN A 128 -13.18 -17.64 15.61
N ASP A 129 -13.40 -18.52 14.63
CA ASP A 129 -12.47 -19.59 14.30
C ASP A 129 -11.09 -19.08 13.84
N GLU A 130 -11.05 -17.88 13.22
CA GLU A 130 -9.79 -17.24 12.81
C GLU A 130 -8.93 -16.87 14.01
N VAL A 131 -9.56 -16.33 15.08
CA VAL A 131 -8.88 -16.01 16.35
C VAL A 131 -8.25 -17.27 16.94
N ASP A 132 -8.97 -18.38 16.94
CA ASP A 132 -8.47 -19.64 17.51
C ASP A 132 -7.34 -20.24 16.65
N THR A 133 -7.43 -20.11 15.34
CA THR A 133 -6.36 -20.48 14.42
C THR A 133 -5.09 -19.66 14.66
N LEU A 134 -5.20 -18.34 14.81
CA LEU A 134 -4.06 -17.47 15.10
C LEU A 134 -3.41 -17.78 16.46
N LYS A 135 -4.19 -18.10 17.49
CA LYS A 135 -3.66 -18.57 18.78
C LYS A 135 -2.86 -19.87 18.63
N GLN A 136 -3.35 -20.82 17.80
CA GLN A 136 -2.63 -22.07 17.52
C GLN A 136 -1.30 -21.82 16.80
N LEU A 137 -1.26 -20.84 15.91
CA LEU A 137 -0.04 -20.38 15.22
C LEU A 137 0.93 -19.61 16.13
N GLY A 138 0.56 -19.33 17.38
CA GLY A 138 1.42 -18.68 18.36
C GLY A 138 1.25 -17.18 18.46
N VAL A 139 0.23 -16.60 17.87
CA VAL A 139 -0.12 -15.17 18.03
C VAL A 139 -0.67 -14.94 19.44
N TRP A 140 -0.22 -13.89 20.08
CA TRP A 140 -0.78 -13.50 21.37
C TRP A 140 -2.03 -12.65 21.14
N VAL A 141 -3.21 -13.27 21.30
CA VAL A 141 -4.49 -12.60 21.06
C VAL A 141 -5.07 -12.10 22.37
N LYS A 142 -5.46 -10.83 22.39
CA LYS A 142 -6.18 -10.20 23.49
C LYS A 142 -7.51 -9.65 23.02
N LYS A 143 -8.56 -10.06 23.71
CA LYS A 143 -9.88 -9.46 23.54
C LYS A 143 -9.93 -8.12 24.25
N ILE A 144 -10.28 -7.06 23.51
CA ILE A 144 -10.32 -5.70 23.98
C ILE A 144 -11.66 -5.07 23.63
N ASP A 145 -12.15 -4.30 24.58
CA ASP A 145 -13.21 -3.32 24.38
C ASP A 145 -12.53 -1.96 24.18
N PHE A 146 -12.50 -1.48 22.94
CA PHE A 146 -11.86 -0.21 22.57
C PHE A 146 -12.55 1.02 23.18
N THR A 147 -13.74 0.85 23.75
CA THR A 147 -14.45 1.92 24.44
C THR A 147 -14.05 2.07 25.91
N ASN A 148 -13.31 1.08 26.48
CA ASN A 148 -12.97 1.05 27.88
C ASN A 148 -11.46 0.96 28.14
N ILE A 149 -10.84 2.09 28.39
CA ILE A 149 -9.39 2.25 28.55
C ILE A 149 -8.87 1.62 29.86
N ASP A 150 -9.65 1.66 30.94
CA ASP A 150 -9.18 1.28 32.29
C ASP A 150 -8.87 -0.20 32.47
N ARG A 151 -9.37 -1.07 31.59
CA ARG A 151 -9.22 -2.53 31.71
C ARG A 151 -7.91 -3.09 31.19
N ASN A 152 -7.08 -2.30 30.51
CA ASN A 152 -5.90 -2.81 29.80
C ASN A 152 -4.55 -2.55 30.51
N LYS A 153 -4.48 -2.81 31.82
CA LYS A 153 -3.26 -2.67 32.63
C LYS A 153 -2.03 -3.39 32.04
N GLU A 154 -2.26 -4.49 31.36
CA GLU A 154 -1.19 -5.30 30.79
C GLU A 154 -0.58 -4.65 29.52
N LEU A 155 -1.40 -4.10 28.64
CA LEU A 155 -0.91 -3.33 27.50
C LEU A 155 -0.11 -2.10 27.95
N VAL A 156 -0.62 -1.37 28.96
CA VAL A 156 0.11 -0.27 29.60
C VAL A 156 1.44 -0.75 30.16
N ALA A 157 1.50 -1.95 30.78
CA ALA A 157 2.74 -2.49 31.31
C ALA A 157 3.74 -2.88 30.20
N MET A 158 3.26 -3.33 29.05
CA MET A 158 4.10 -3.65 27.88
C MET A 158 4.70 -2.37 27.26
N ILE A 159 3.89 -1.33 27.14
CA ILE A 159 4.35 -0.01 26.68
C ILE A 159 5.43 0.53 27.62
N LYS A 160 5.20 0.45 28.94
CA LYS A 160 6.18 0.87 29.97
C LYS A 160 7.52 0.15 29.85
N LYS A 161 7.52 -1.12 29.46
CA LYS A 161 8.71 -1.93 29.32
C LYS A 161 9.34 -1.84 27.92
N ASP A 162 8.86 -0.95 27.07
CA ASP A 162 9.30 -0.82 25.67
C ASP A 162 9.21 -2.14 24.88
N LEU A 163 8.16 -2.92 25.11
CA LEU A 163 7.94 -4.22 24.47
C LEU A 163 7.10 -4.13 23.18
N ILE A 164 6.61 -2.96 22.79
CA ILE A 164 5.92 -2.70 21.52
C ILE A 164 6.93 -2.10 20.53
N GLU A 165 7.07 -2.69 19.36
CA GLU A 165 7.93 -2.18 18.28
C GLU A 165 7.14 -1.23 17.37
N ASP A 166 6.27 -1.78 16.54
CA ASP A 166 5.40 -1.03 15.64
C ASP A 166 3.93 -1.37 15.90
N ILE A 167 3.05 -0.49 15.47
CA ILE A 167 1.60 -0.64 15.62
C ILE A 167 0.97 -0.62 14.23
N TYR A 168 0.07 -1.55 13.95
CA TYR A 168 -0.67 -1.69 12.71
C TYR A 168 -2.17 -1.71 13.02
N SER A 169 -2.95 -0.82 12.46
CA SER A 169 -4.40 -0.78 12.55
C SER A 169 -5.00 -1.15 11.21
N PHE A 170 -5.78 -2.26 11.18
CA PHE A 170 -6.38 -2.83 9.98
C PHE A 170 -7.90 -2.78 10.08
N GLU A 171 -8.50 -1.66 9.81
CA GLU A 171 -9.96 -1.52 9.80
C GLU A 171 -10.38 -0.44 8.80
N ASN A 172 -11.68 -0.24 8.65
CA ASN A 172 -12.23 0.89 7.93
C ASN A 172 -11.89 2.20 8.64
N GLU A 173 -12.08 3.34 7.96
CA GLU A 173 -11.68 4.64 8.48
C GLU A 173 -12.29 4.98 9.85
N PRO A 174 -13.61 4.80 10.09
CA PRO A 174 -14.20 5.12 11.40
C PRO A 174 -13.60 4.30 12.54
N GLU A 175 -13.39 3.01 12.34
CA GLU A 175 -12.79 2.10 13.33
C GLU A 175 -11.32 2.41 13.53
N ASN A 176 -10.57 2.72 12.48
CA ASN A 176 -9.18 3.17 12.59
C ASN A 176 -9.04 4.45 13.42
N TYR A 177 -10.00 5.37 13.32
CA TYR A 177 -10.04 6.56 14.18
C TYR A 177 -10.25 6.19 15.66
N VAL A 178 -11.17 5.27 15.95
CA VAL A 178 -11.39 4.76 17.32
C VAL A 178 -10.13 4.08 17.86
N HIS A 179 -9.44 3.30 17.05
CA HIS A 179 -8.18 2.67 17.42
C HIS A 179 -7.08 3.71 17.72
N ALA A 180 -7.01 4.77 16.90
CA ALA A 180 -6.09 5.89 17.11
C ALA A 180 -6.33 6.58 18.47
N GLN A 181 -7.59 6.92 18.77
CA GLN A 181 -7.98 7.51 20.05
C GLN A 181 -7.66 6.59 21.23
N TYR A 182 -7.95 5.31 21.11
CA TYR A 182 -7.68 4.32 22.14
C TYR A 182 -6.17 4.22 22.45
N ILE A 183 -5.33 4.09 21.43
CA ILE A 183 -3.87 4.02 21.60
C ILE A 183 -3.32 5.31 22.17
N HIS A 184 -3.75 6.46 21.68
CA HIS A 184 -3.37 7.77 22.24
C HIS A 184 -3.67 7.85 23.73
N SER A 185 -4.89 7.51 24.14
CA SER A 185 -5.33 7.56 25.53
C SER A 185 -4.50 6.66 26.45
N ILE A 186 -4.12 5.46 25.97
CA ILE A 186 -3.24 4.55 26.74
C ILE A 186 -1.83 5.15 26.91
N PHE A 187 -1.27 5.76 25.89
CA PHE A 187 0.05 6.38 25.94
C PHE A 187 0.02 7.63 26.82
N GLU A 188 -1.01 8.47 26.74
CA GLU A 188 -1.20 9.64 27.59
C GLU A 188 -1.30 9.26 29.09
N LEU A 189 -2.07 8.22 29.42
CA LEU A 189 -2.16 7.69 30.79
C LEU A 189 -0.81 7.20 31.32
N HIS A 190 0.05 6.75 30.42
CA HIS A 190 1.41 6.35 30.78
C HIS A 190 2.27 7.57 31.10
N GLN A 191 2.23 8.64 30.27
CA GLN A 191 3.11 9.80 30.42
C GLN A 191 2.75 10.67 31.65
N LYS A 192 1.46 10.84 31.97
CA LYS A 192 1.06 11.59 33.18
C LYS A 192 1.73 11.08 34.47
N LYS A 193 2.38 9.91 34.41
CA LYS A 193 3.12 9.29 35.53
C LYS A 193 4.64 9.37 35.38
N GLN A 194 5.17 9.91 34.29
CA GLN A 194 6.61 10.08 34.07
C GLN A 194 6.92 11.57 33.86
N THR A 195 7.88 12.08 34.62
CA THR A 195 8.33 13.47 34.56
C THR A 195 9.33 13.75 33.42
N GLU A 196 9.73 12.74 32.65
CA GLU A 196 10.71 12.88 31.56
C GLU A 196 10.04 12.59 30.21
N LYS A 197 10.27 13.48 29.24
CA LYS A 197 9.90 13.21 27.82
C LYS A 197 10.66 11.98 27.31
N PRO A 198 10.03 11.13 26.51
CA PRO A 198 10.71 9.95 25.95
C PRO A 198 11.90 10.39 25.08
N ASN A 199 13.11 10.11 25.55
CA ASN A 199 14.37 10.34 24.81
C ASN A 199 14.66 9.23 23.79
N GLY A 200 13.64 8.63 23.19
CA GLY A 200 13.78 7.50 22.26
C GLY A 200 13.28 7.82 20.85
N ASN A 201 13.69 6.98 19.89
CA ASN A 201 13.11 7.02 18.54
C ASN A 201 11.58 6.79 18.62
N LYS A 202 10.81 7.65 17.94
CA LYS A 202 9.36 7.46 17.82
C LYS A 202 9.07 6.09 17.19
N LYS A 203 8.05 5.41 17.70
CA LYS A 203 7.54 4.16 17.13
C LYS A 203 6.70 4.47 15.90
N ASN A 204 6.61 3.51 14.96
CA ASN A 204 5.75 3.72 13.81
C ASN A 204 4.33 3.24 14.12
N PHE A 205 3.36 4.00 13.66
CA PHE A 205 1.95 3.64 13.70
C PHE A 205 1.42 3.65 12.26
N TYR A 206 1.12 2.46 11.75
CA TYR A 206 0.62 2.23 10.40
C TYR A 206 -0.90 2.08 10.42
N PHE A 207 -1.59 2.97 9.72
CA PHE A 207 -2.99 2.81 9.39
C PHE A 207 -3.09 2.14 8.04
N VAL A 208 -3.61 0.92 8.02
CA VAL A 208 -3.71 0.08 6.83
C VAL A 208 -5.18 -0.03 6.44
N SER A 209 -5.52 0.47 5.27
CA SER A 209 -6.89 0.43 4.75
C SER A 209 -6.88 0.32 3.21
N ASP A 210 -8.05 0.20 2.62
CA ASP A 210 -8.26 0.24 1.17
C ASP A 210 -8.54 1.67 0.64
N SER A 211 -8.47 2.67 1.52
CA SER A 211 -8.73 4.07 1.21
C SER A 211 -7.83 5.00 2.02
N ILE A 212 -7.57 6.22 1.51
CA ILE A 212 -6.71 7.24 2.17
C ILE A 212 -7.57 8.26 2.96
N ALA A 213 -8.89 8.09 3.02
CA ALA A 213 -9.77 9.10 3.64
C ALA A 213 -9.46 9.33 5.13
N LEU A 214 -8.86 8.37 5.82
CA LEU A 214 -8.49 8.49 7.22
C LEU A 214 -7.51 9.65 7.49
N GLU A 215 -6.56 9.93 6.59
CA GLU A 215 -5.64 11.05 6.76
C GLU A 215 -6.38 12.39 6.83
N GLN A 216 -7.49 12.50 6.09
CA GLN A 216 -8.35 13.70 6.09
C GLN A 216 -9.31 13.72 7.29
N LEU A 217 -9.63 12.55 7.86
CA LEU A 217 -10.54 12.41 9.00
C LEU A 217 -9.83 12.60 10.36
N LEU A 218 -8.52 12.36 10.44
CA LEU A 218 -7.76 12.64 11.63
C LEU A 218 -7.74 14.15 11.84
N ASP A 219 -8.46 14.62 12.88
CA ASP A 219 -8.40 16.02 13.25
C ASP A 219 -6.97 16.42 13.65
N ASP A 220 -6.63 17.68 13.45
CA ASP A 220 -5.28 18.18 13.72
C ASP A 220 -4.87 18.00 15.19
N GLN A 221 -5.81 17.96 16.11
CA GLN A 221 -5.53 17.77 17.55
C GLN A 221 -5.10 16.33 17.82
N LEU A 222 -5.84 15.34 17.33
CA LEU A 222 -5.51 13.92 17.51
C LEU A 222 -4.22 13.57 16.74
N LYS A 223 -4.06 14.10 15.52
CA LYS A 223 -2.84 13.92 14.72
C LYS A 223 -1.62 14.46 15.46
N THR A 224 -1.66 15.71 15.93
CA THR A 224 -0.58 16.34 16.71
C THR A 224 -0.28 15.56 17.98
N ALA A 225 -1.33 15.13 18.70
CA ALA A 225 -1.19 14.36 19.93
C ALA A 225 -0.56 12.98 19.69
N LEU A 226 -0.93 12.29 18.62
CA LEU A 226 -0.32 11.02 18.22
C LEU A 226 1.13 11.21 17.76
N GLU A 227 1.41 12.29 17.03
CA GLU A 227 2.75 12.60 16.55
C GLU A 227 3.75 12.92 17.67
N GLU A 228 3.29 13.21 18.87
CA GLU A 228 4.19 13.30 20.04
C GLU A 228 4.87 11.95 20.34
N TYR A 229 4.18 10.82 20.08
CA TYR A 229 4.61 9.47 20.45
C TYR A 229 5.03 8.62 19.25
N PHE A 230 4.43 8.87 18.07
CA PHE A 230 4.52 8.02 16.91
C PHE A 230 4.99 8.76 15.67
N SER A 231 5.58 8.02 14.75
CA SER A 231 5.66 8.38 13.34
C SER A 231 4.44 7.77 12.64
N ILE A 232 3.46 8.59 12.29
CA ILE A 232 2.22 8.14 11.65
C ILE A 232 2.49 7.84 10.18
N GLN A 233 2.01 6.70 9.71
CA GLN A 233 2.10 6.26 8.31
C GLN A 233 0.73 5.75 7.85
N PHE A 234 0.34 6.10 6.62
CA PHE A 234 -0.86 5.58 5.99
C PHE A 234 -0.46 4.61 4.88
N CYS A 235 -1.09 3.45 4.86
CA CYS A 235 -0.85 2.40 3.89
C CYS A 235 -2.16 2.07 3.17
N ASP A 236 -2.26 2.47 1.91
CA ASP A 236 -3.37 2.13 1.03
C ASP A 236 -3.02 0.84 0.28
N ILE A 237 -3.74 -0.25 0.59
CA ILE A 237 -3.51 -1.57 0.01
C ILE A 237 -3.76 -1.55 -1.51
N ASN A 238 -4.83 -0.90 -1.96
CA ASN A 238 -5.15 -0.81 -3.38
C ASN A 238 -4.07 -0.04 -4.14
N ASN A 239 -3.52 1.02 -3.53
CA ASN A 239 -2.39 1.73 -4.12
C ASN A 239 -1.13 0.85 -4.22
N LEU A 240 -0.83 0.03 -3.23
CA LEU A 240 0.31 -0.90 -3.30
C LEU A 240 0.14 -1.93 -4.41
N LEU A 241 -1.08 -2.47 -4.61
CA LEU A 241 -1.39 -3.40 -5.69
C LEU A 241 -1.20 -2.76 -7.07
N VAL A 242 -1.64 -1.51 -7.20
CA VAL A 242 -1.48 -0.74 -8.45
C VAL A 242 -0.03 -0.38 -8.71
N LEU A 243 0.73 0.01 -7.69
CA LEU A 243 2.16 0.26 -7.85
C LEU A 243 2.92 -1.01 -8.29
N ASP A 244 2.50 -2.19 -7.85
CA ASP A 244 3.04 -3.45 -8.36
C ASP A 244 2.73 -3.65 -9.84
N LEU A 245 1.49 -3.40 -10.26
CA LEU A 245 1.10 -3.47 -11.67
C LEU A 245 1.94 -2.52 -12.54
N LEU A 246 2.10 -1.26 -12.10
CA LEU A 246 2.80 -0.24 -12.87
C LEU A 246 4.33 -0.38 -12.84
N LYS A 247 4.88 -1.04 -11.81
CA LYS A 247 6.31 -1.22 -11.60
C LYS A 247 6.85 -2.56 -12.12
N ASN A 248 5.99 -3.53 -12.45
CA ASN A 248 6.36 -4.86 -12.92
C ASN A 248 6.95 -4.83 -14.35
N SER A 249 7.81 -3.88 -14.53
CA SER A 249 8.67 -3.73 -15.68
C SER A 249 10.01 -4.40 -15.38
N ASP A 250 10.12 -5.68 -15.59
CA ASP A 250 11.42 -6.25 -15.94
C ASP A 250 11.78 -5.68 -17.31
N ILE A 251 12.29 -4.46 -17.29
CA ILE A 251 12.66 -3.68 -18.50
C ILE A 251 13.66 -4.48 -19.34
N ASP A 252 14.46 -5.32 -18.68
CA ASP A 252 15.50 -6.15 -19.30
C ASP A 252 14.97 -7.48 -19.85
N ASN A 253 13.73 -7.86 -19.59
CA ASN A 253 13.17 -9.11 -20.05
C ASN A 253 12.22 -8.88 -21.24
N GLU A 254 12.65 -9.24 -22.46
CA GLU A 254 11.87 -9.07 -23.69
C GLU A 254 10.47 -9.70 -23.65
N ASN A 255 10.23 -10.66 -22.74
CA ASN A 255 8.96 -11.35 -22.57
C ASN A 255 8.10 -10.82 -21.41
N SER A 256 8.57 -9.83 -20.63
CA SER A 256 7.77 -9.26 -19.54
C SER A 256 6.81 -8.21 -20.08
N PHE A 257 5.54 -8.30 -19.67
CA PHE A 257 4.55 -7.26 -19.93
C PHE A 257 4.83 -6.05 -19.05
N CYS A 258 5.00 -4.88 -19.66
CA CYS A 258 5.18 -3.61 -18.99
C CYS A 258 4.06 -2.66 -19.43
N PHE A 259 3.49 -1.93 -18.50
CA PHE A 259 2.47 -0.89 -18.79
C PHE A 259 2.92 0.09 -19.89
N TYR A 260 4.22 0.33 -20.02
CA TYR A 260 4.82 1.25 -21.01
C TYR A 260 5.33 0.54 -22.28
N ARG A 261 5.51 -0.78 -22.25
CA ARG A 261 6.17 -1.54 -23.35
C ARG A 261 5.29 -1.71 -24.57
N THR A 262 3.99 -1.69 -24.37
CA THR A 262 2.98 -2.00 -25.39
C THR A 262 2.67 -0.86 -26.33
N SER A 263 3.13 0.30 -26.03
CA SER A 263 3.06 1.34 -27.02
C SER A 263 4.03 0.97 -28.13
N GLU A 264 3.53 0.72 -29.33
CA GLU A 264 4.33 0.83 -30.56
C GLU A 264 4.93 2.23 -30.69
N LEU A 265 5.24 2.84 -29.54
CA LEU A 265 5.86 4.15 -29.37
C LEU A 265 7.11 4.30 -30.25
N THR A 266 7.49 3.25 -30.97
CA THR A 266 8.83 3.21 -31.53
C THR A 266 8.97 2.49 -32.87
N ASN A 267 7.88 2.22 -33.59
CA ASN A 267 7.98 1.43 -34.82
C ASN A 267 8.69 2.10 -35.99
N SER A 268 9.05 3.38 -35.87
CA SER A 268 9.82 4.03 -36.93
C SER A 268 10.53 5.29 -36.43
N TRP A 269 11.48 5.11 -35.52
CA TRP A 269 12.42 6.19 -35.21
C TRP A 269 13.33 6.42 -36.42
N GLU A 270 12.94 7.36 -37.28
CA GLU A 270 13.79 7.78 -38.39
C GLU A 270 14.84 8.79 -37.91
N LYS A 271 16.01 8.77 -38.56
CA LYS A 271 17.16 9.62 -38.22
C LYS A 271 16.86 11.12 -38.18
N ASN A 272 15.74 11.56 -38.78
CA ASN A 272 15.32 12.96 -38.88
C ASN A 272 14.45 13.46 -37.72
N MET A 273 14.20 12.64 -36.69
CA MET A 273 13.27 12.92 -35.60
C MET A 273 13.79 13.92 -34.59
N LEU A 274 15.10 14.05 -34.47
CA LEU A 274 15.76 14.95 -33.52
C LEU A 274 15.74 16.41 -33.97
N GLU A 275 15.07 16.73 -35.06
CA GLU A 275 15.07 18.11 -35.63
C GLU A 275 14.11 19.05 -34.90
N SER A 276 13.09 18.56 -34.20
CA SER A 276 12.16 19.40 -33.44
C SER A 276 11.43 18.67 -32.33
N ARG A 277 11.04 19.39 -31.26
CA ARG A 277 10.23 18.92 -30.16
C ARG A 277 8.90 18.32 -30.63
N VAL A 278 8.26 18.92 -31.64
CA VAL A 278 6.98 18.44 -32.19
C VAL A 278 7.13 17.03 -32.77
N LYS A 279 8.17 16.81 -33.58
CA LYS A 279 8.48 15.52 -34.17
C LYS A 279 8.77 14.47 -33.08
N LEU A 280 9.47 14.84 -32.01
CA LEU A 280 9.75 13.96 -30.88
C LEU A 280 8.46 13.54 -30.17
N SER A 281 7.55 14.47 -29.90
CA SER A 281 6.23 14.20 -29.32
C SER A 281 5.36 13.33 -30.23
N GLU A 282 5.30 13.59 -31.53
CA GLU A 282 4.52 12.79 -32.48
C GLU A 282 4.97 11.33 -32.51
N ASN A 283 6.26 11.09 -32.32
CA ASN A 283 6.83 9.75 -32.36
C ASN A 283 6.72 8.98 -31.04
N ILE A 284 6.74 9.69 -29.91
CA ILE A 284 6.53 9.04 -28.58
C ILE A 284 5.07 8.58 -28.43
N GLY A 285 4.10 9.18 -29.12
CA GLY A 285 2.69 8.82 -28.98
C GLY A 285 2.14 9.10 -27.56
N SER A 286 0.99 8.54 -27.26
CA SER A 286 0.35 8.60 -25.93
C SER A 286 -0.22 7.25 -25.53
N ILE A 287 -0.41 7.02 -24.25
CA ILE A 287 -1.09 5.82 -23.74
C ILE A 287 -2.59 5.94 -24.02
N ASN A 288 -3.17 4.89 -24.61
CA ASN A 288 -4.61 4.72 -24.79
C ASN A 288 -5.06 3.56 -23.90
N LEU A 289 -5.62 3.89 -22.72
CA LEU A 289 -5.99 2.95 -21.66
C LEU A 289 -7.47 2.60 -21.74
N LEU A 290 -7.79 1.31 -21.78
CA LEU A 290 -9.13 0.79 -21.57
C LEU A 290 -9.25 0.21 -20.15
N LEU A 291 -10.16 0.75 -19.35
CA LEU A 291 -10.53 0.22 -18.03
C LEU A 291 -11.88 -0.46 -18.10
N MET A 292 -11.92 -1.77 -17.91
CA MET A 292 -13.13 -2.60 -17.86
C MET A 292 -13.49 -2.90 -16.40
N GLY A 293 -14.52 -2.21 -15.90
CA GLY A 293 -14.91 -2.12 -14.50
C GLY A 293 -14.32 -0.89 -13.81
N PHE A 294 -15.14 -0.21 -13.01
CA PHE A 294 -14.73 0.97 -12.25
C PHE A 294 -14.88 0.71 -10.75
N SER A 295 -14.06 -0.19 -10.25
CA SER A 295 -13.92 -0.56 -8.83
C SER A 295 -12.97 0.39 -8.10
N LYS A 296 -12.82 0.23 -6.79
CA LYS A 296 -11.85 1.01 -6.00
C LYS A 296 -10.41 0.85 -6.47
N ILE A 297 -10.04 -0.32 -6.97
CA ILE A 297 -8.71 -0.53 -7.54
C ILE A 297 -8.59 0.19 -8.90
N SER A 298 -9.66 0.22 -9.70
CA SER A 298 -9.68 0.97 -10.96
C SER A 298 -9.53 2.47 -10.75
N GLU A 299 -10.15 3.04 -9.70
CA GLU A 299 -9.93 4.44 -9.30
C GLU A 299 -8.44 4.72 -9.03
N LYS A 300 -7.76 3.79 -8.33
CA LYS A 300 -6.32 3.91 -8.05
C LYS A 300 -5.46 3.69 -9.29
N ILE A 301 -5.85 2.79 -10.18
CA ILE A 301 -5.18 2.61 -11.47
C ILE A 301 -5.26 3.90 -12.27
N LEU A 302 -6.45 4.48 -12.40
CA LEU A 302 -6.63 5.74 -13.11
C LEU A 302 -5.79 6.87 -12.50
N TYR A 303 -5.84 7.04 -11.17
CA TYR A 303 -5.06 8.04 -10.47
C TYR A 303 -3.55 7.89 -10.74
N ASN A 304 -3.01 6.70 -10.56
CA ASN A 304 -1.58 6.44 -10.76
C ASN A 304 -1.18 6.51 -12.24
N ALA A 305 -2.03 6.03 -13.15
CA ALA A 305 -1.78 6.10 -14.58
C ALA A 305 -1.74 7.55 -15.08
N CYS A 306 -2.60 8.43 -14.57
CA CYS A 306 -2.55 9.86 -14.88
C CYS A 306 -1.21 10.52 -14.51
N ILE A 307 -0.53 10.03 -13.49
CA ILE A 307 0.77 10.55 -13.03
C ILE A 307 1.93 9.83 -13.75
N LEU A 308 1.99 8.52 -13.62
CA LEU A 308 3.11 7.71 -14.12
C LEU A 308 3.02 7.45 -15.62
N GLY A 309 1.83 7.50 -16.21
CA GLY A 309 1.61 7.40 -17.65
C GLY A 309 1.92 8.69 -18.44
N THR A 310 2.55 9.67 -17.81
CA THR A 310 3.03 10.88 -18.45
C THR A 310 4.26 10.56 -19.30
N ILE A 311 4.06 10.19 -20.56
CA ILE A 311 5.13 9.78 -21.50
C ILE A 311 5.30 10.75 -22.66
N ASN A 312 4.32 11.62 -22.89
CA ASN A 312 4.33 12.59 -23.97
C ASN A 312 4.10 14.02 -23.43
N LEU A 313 4.91 14.98 -23.89
CA LEU A 313 4.85 16.35 -23.42
C LEU A 313 3.61 17.09 -23.93
N ASP A 314 3.24 16.88 -25.19
CA ASP A 314 2.21 17.64 -25.88
C ASP A 314 0.85 16.92 -25.94
N GLN A 315 0.82 15.60 -25.71
CA GLN A 315 -0.41 14.79 -25.74
C GLN A 315 -0.81 14.37 -24.34
N LYS A 316 -2.11 14.30 -24.09
CA LYS A 316 -2.68 13.70 -22.90
C LYS A 316 -2.84 12.19 -23.08
N MET A 317 -2.87 11.46 -21.97
CA MET A 317 -3.30 10.08 -21.95
C MET A 317 -4.79 10.01 -22.32
N LYS A 318 -5.15 9.07 -23.18
CA LYS A 318 -6.56 8.76 -23.47
C LYS A 318 -7.02 7.61 -22.56
N VAL A 319 -8.21 7.74 -22.02
CA VAL A 319 -8.77 6.72 -21.12
C VAL A 319 -10.23 6.47 -21.51
N THR A 320 -10.55 5.23 -21.85
CA THR A 320 -11.92 4.77 -21.99
C THR A 320 -12.28 3.92 -20.77
N ILE A 321 -13.33 4.31 -20.06
CA ILE A 321 -13.79 3.59 -18.85
C ILE A 321 -15.15 2.99 -19.16
N VAL A 322 -15.33 1.72 -18.82
CA VAL A 322 -16.56 0.97 -19.05
C VAL A 322 -17.05 0.38 -17.73
N ASP A 323 -18.30 0.69 -17.35
CA ASP A 323 -18.98 0.05 -16.21
C ASP A 323 -20.49 0.38 -16.26
N GLU A 324 -21.28 -0.33 -15.47
CA GLU A 324 -22.69 0.02 -15.22
C GLU A 324 -22.81 1.14 -14.19
N ASN A 325 -23.72 2.07 -14.42
CA ASN A 325 -23.95 3.27 -13.59
C ASN A 325 -22.66 4.11 -13.44
N LEU A 326 -21.90 4.17 -14.50
CA LEU A 326 -20.54 4.72 -14.48
C LEU A 326 -20.53 6.22 -14.18
N GLU A 327 -21.47 7.00 -14.70
CA GLU A 327 -21.54 8.45 -14.46
C GLU A 327 -21.56 8.76 -12.96
N SER A 328 -22.40 8.07 -12.19
CA SER A 328 -22.50 8.26 -10.74
C SER A 328 -21.23 7.85 -10.00
N LYS A 329 -20.60 6.73 -10.39
CA LYS A 329 -19.36 6.26 -9.80
C LYS A 329 -18.22 7.24 -10.09
N PHE A 330 -18.14 7.71 -11.33
CA PHE A 330 -17.11 8.63 -11.79
C PHE A 330 -17.25 10.02 -11.16
N ASP A 331 -18.46 10.51 -10.93
CA ASP A 331 -18.70 11.78 -10.23
C ASP A 331 -18.16 11.75 -8.79
N VAL A 332 -18.32 10.63 -8.09
CA VAL A 332 -17.74 10.44 -6.75
C VAL A 332 -16.21 10.50 -6.80
N PHE A 333 -15.60 9.80 -7.76
CA PHE A 333 -14.15 9.85 -7.96
C PHE A 333 -13.69 11.28 -8.34
N LYS A 334 -14.39 11.92 -9.26
CA LYS A 334 -14.08 13.28 -9.74
C LYS A 334 -14.18 14.32 -8.63
N ALA A 335 -15.01 14.12 -7.60
CA ALA A 335 -15.06 15.00 -6.43
C ALA A 335 -13.72 15.04 -5.68
N SER A 336 -12.95 13.95 -5.69
CA SER A 336 -11.62 13.88 -5.10
C SER A 336 -10.49 14.32 -6.05
N CYS A 337 -10.70 14.28 -7.37
CA CYS A 337 -9.72 14.62 -8.41
C CYS A 337 -10.35 15.58 -9.44
N GLN A 338 -10.75 16.77 -9.00
CA GLN A 338 -11.54 17.73 -9.78
C GLN A 338 -10.88 18.18 -11.10
N LYS A 339 -9.54 18.10 -11.17
CA LYS A 339 -8.75 18.53 -12.32
C LYS A 339 -8.34 17.39 -13.25
N ILE A 340 -8.95 16.21 -13.14
CA ILE A 340 -8.56 15.05 -13.94
C ILE A 340 -8.68 15.31 -15.45
N ASP A 341 -9.65 16.08 -15.90
CA ASP A 341 -9.83 16.44 -17.31
C ASP A 341 -8.67 17.30 -17.87
N THR A 342 -7.89 17.93 -16.97
CA THR A 342 -6.65 18.64 -17.37
C THR A 342 -5.54 17.64 -17.70
N VAL A 343 -5.54 16.49 -17.03
CA VAL A 343 -4.48 15.48 -17.10
C VAL A 343 -4.71 14.43 -18.17
N ALA A 344 -5.95 13.98 -18.35
CA ALA A 344 -6.33 12.91 -19.27
C ALA A 344 -7.58 13.26 -20.09
N ASP A 345 -7.69 12.70 -21.29
CA ASP A 345 -8.89 12.72 -22.12
C ASP A 345 -9.71 11.47 -21.80
N ILE A 346 -10.87 11.65 -21.15
CA ILE A 346 -11.67 10.54 -20.60
C ILE A 346 -12.96 10.35 -21.38
N GLU A 347 -13.19 9.14 -21.87
CA GLU A 347 -14.46 8.68 -22.45
C GLU A 347 -15.13 7.72 -21.47
N LEU A 348 -16.37 8.02 -21.08
CA LEU A 348 -17.20 7.19 -20.23
C LEU A 348 -18.20 6.39 -21.05
N LEU A 349 -18.20 5.08 -20.91
CA LEU A 349 -19.10 4.15 -21.57
C LEU A 349 -19.96 3.43 -20.52
N ASP A 350 -21.18 3.91 -20.31
CA ASP A 350 -22.14 3.31 -19.38
C ASP A 350 -22.83 2.09 -20.03
N TYR A 351 -22.20 0.95 -19.89
CA TYR A 351 -22.64 -0.34 -20.42
C TYR A 351 -22.31 -1.48 -19.46
N PRO A 352 -23.16 -2.53 -19.41
CA PRO A 352 -22.76 -3.79 -18.79
C PRO A 352 -21.47 -4.31 -19.44
N LEU A 353 -20.53 -4.78 -18.62
CA LEU A 353 -19.21 -5.25 -19.06
C LEU A 353 -19.30 -6.41 -20.05
N VAL A 354 -20.34 -7.23 -19.93
CA VAL A 354 -20.63 -8.35 -20.83
C VAL A 354 -21.83 -8.01 -21.70
N SER A 355 -21.61 -7.20 -22.75
CA SER A 355 -22.67 -6.70 -23.63
C SER A 355 -22.23 -6.66 -25.09
N ASN A 356 -23.06 -7.24 -25.99
CA ASN A 356 -22.78 -7.20 -27.43
C ASN A 356 -22.73 -5.75 -27.97
N LYS A 357 -23.59 -4.87 -27.45
CA LYS A 357 -23.62 -3.46 -27.86
C LYS A 357 -22.32 -2.74 -27.52
N LEU A 358 -21.78 -3.04 -26.34
CA LEU A 358 -20.48 -2.51 -25.94
C LEU A 358 -19.38 -2.97 -26.91
N TYR A 359 -19.34 -4.26 -27.24
CA TYR A 359 -18.29 -4.79 -28.10
C TYR A 359 -18.36 -4.26 -29.52
N GLU A 360 -19.57 -4.05 -30.07
CA GLU A 360 -19.74 -3.37 -31.35
C GLU A 360 -19.17 -1.94 -31.31
N LYS A 361 -19.45 -1.19 -30.24
CA LYS A 361 -18.89 0.16 -30.07
C LYS A 361 -17.37 0.16 -29.90
N LEU A 362 -16.82 -0.80 -29.18
CA LEU A 362 -15.37 -0.92 -29.00
C LEU A 362 -14.64 -1.32 -30.29
N ILE A 363 -15.24 -2.12 -31.17
CA ILE A 363 -14.69 -2.42 -32.50
C ILE A 363 -14.51 -1.12 -33.29
N ASP A 364 -15.54 -0.27 -33.33
CA ASP A 364 -15.48 1.01 -34.04
C ASP A 364 -14.42 1.97 -33.42
N SER A 365 -14.22 1.91 -32.12
CA SER A 365 -13.19 2.70 -31.41
C SER A 365 -11.78 2.20 -31.74
N VAL A 366 -11.55 0.89 -31.73
CA VAL A 366 -10.25 0.25 -32.04
C VAL A 366 -9.85 0.47 -33.49
N GLU A 367 -10.79 0.50 -34.42
CA GLU A 367 -10.50 0.80 -35.83
C GLU A 367 -10.00 2.23 -36.04
N LYS A 368 -10.36 3.16 -35.14
CA LYS A 368 -9.94 4.56 -35.19
C LYS A 368 -8.63 4.81 -34.44
N ASP A 369 -8.49 4.20 -33.24
CA ASP A 369 -7.35 4.39 -32.36
C ASP A 369 -7.20 3.17 -31.44
N SER A 370 -6.16 2.40 -31.67
CA SER A 370 -5.92 1.12 -30.97
C SER A 370 -5.62 1.35 -29.48
N PHE A 371 -6.19 0.52 -28.60
CA PHE A 371 -5.80 0.50 -27.19
C PHE A 371 -4.37 -0.02 -27.03
N THR A 372 -3.58 0.67 -26.20
CA THR A 372 -2.23 0.24 -25.84
C THR A 372 -2.21 -0.61 -24.57
N VAL A 373 -3.17 -0.37 -23.66
CA VAL A 373 -3.31 -1.11 -22.39
C VAL A 373 -4.78 -1.37 -22.12
N CYS A 374 -5.13 -2.59 -21.76
CA CYS A 374 -6.47 -2.97 -21.30
C CYS A 374 -6.37 -3.57 -19.89
N ILE A 375 -7.14 -3.04 -18.95
CA ILE A 375 -7.16 -3.52 -17.57
C ILE A 375 -8.59 -3.91 -17.20
N PHE A 376 -8.73 -5.13 -16.68
CA PHE A 376 -10.00 -5.72 -16.27
C PHE A 376 -10.04 -5.80 -14.75
N ALA A 377 -10.77 -4.89 -14.12
CA ALA A 377 -10.81 -4.72 -12.67
C ALA A 377 -12.23 -4.38 -12.17
N SER A 378 -13.17 -5.25 -12.48
CA SER A 378 -14.55 -5.21 -11.97
C SER A 378 -14.58 -5.71 -10.52
N ASP A 379 -15.62 -5.35 -9.77
CA ASP A 379 -15.90 -5.91 -8.44
C ASP A 379 -16.27 -7.41 -8.51
N ASP A 380 -16.66 -7.92 -9.67
CA ASP A 380 -16.89 -9.35 -9.92
C ASP A 380 -15.78 -9.93 -10.82
N PHE A 381 -15.07 -10.93 -10.28
CA PHE A 381 -14.01 -11.65 -11.01
C PHE A 381 -14.50 -12.31 -12.31
N ARG A 382 -15.73 -12.85 -12.29
CA ARG A 382 -16.33 -13.48 -13.46
C ARG A 382 -16.50 -12.47 -14.59
N ASP A 383 -16.98 -11.28 -14.29
CA ASP A 383 -17.17 -10.21 -15.26
C ASP A 383 -15.83 -9.74 -15.83
N SER A 384 -14.80 -9.65 -15.00
CA SER A 384 -13.44 -9.35 -15.45
C SER A 384 -12.92 -10.38 -16.46
N ILE A 385 -13.07 -11.69 -16.18
CA ILE A 385 -12.62 -12.77 -17.09
C ILE A 385 -13.43 -12.78 -18.38
N LEU A 386 -14.76 -12.68 -18.32
CA LEU A 386 -15.61 -12.69 -19.51
C LEU A 386 -15.35 -11.47 -20.40
N SER A 387 -15.11 -10.31 -19.80
CA SER A 387 -14.73 -9.10 -20.52
C SER A 387 -13.36 -9.25 -21.18
N TYR A 388 -12.38 -9.80 -20.46
CA TYR A 388 -11.06 -10.11 -21.02
C TYR A 388 -11.17 -10.97 -22.30
N GLU A 389 -11.84 -12.11 -22.22
CA GLU A 389 -12.10 -13.01 -23.35
C GLU A 389 -12.74 -12.30 -24.56
N SER A 390 -13.70 -11.42 -24.27
CA SER A 390 -14.42 -10.68 -25.29
C SER A 390 -13.57 -9.61 -25.98
N ILE A 391 -12.77 -8.88 -25.20
CA ILE A 391 -11.83 -7.90 -25.74
C ILE A 391 -10.71 -8.56 -26.56
N VAL A 392 -10.20 -9.71 -26.12
CA VAL A 392 -9.26 -10.51 -26.94
C VAL A 392 -9.82 -10.77 -28.34
N ARG A 393 -11.12 -11.13 -28.43
CA ARG A 393 -11.78 -11.36 -29.72
C ARG A 393 -11.90 -10.08 -30.56
N VAL A 394 -12.19 -8.94 -29.91
CA VAL A 394 -12.26 -7.63 -30.59
C VAL A 394 -10.89 -7.25 -31.15
N LEU A 395 -9.85 -7.29 -30.33
CA LEU A 395 -8.48 -6.93 -30.74
C LEU A 395 -7.91 -7.87 -31.79
N ASN A 396 -8.19 -9.18 -31.72
CA ASN A 396 -7.82 -10.14 -32.75
C ASN A 396 -8.47 -9.83 -34.11
N LYS A 397 -9.75 -9.50 -34.10
CA LYS A 397 -10.48 -9.12 -35.32
C LYS A 397 -9.87 -7.89 -35.98
N SER A 398 -9.45 -6.91 -35.18
CA SER A 398 -8.81 -5.66 -35.64
C SER A 398 -7.28 -5.81 -35.85
N LYS A 399 -6.70 -6.99 -35.63
CA LYS A 399 -5.25 -7.27 -35.69
C LYS A 399 -4.37 -6.40 -34.78
N CYS A 400 -4.95 -5.89 -33.67
CA CYS A 400 -4.28 -5.01 -32.72
C CYS A 400 -3.83 -5.73 -31.44
N LEU A 401 -4.14 -7.02 -31.26
CA LEU A 401 -3.87 -7.74 -30.00
C LEU A 401 -2.37 -7.74 -29.63
N GLN A 402 -1.48 -7.90 -30.61
CA GLN A 402 -0.04 -7.94 -30.37
C GLN A 402 0.53 -6.61 -29.82
N ASN A 403 -0.19 -5.52 -29.99
CA ASN A 403 0.22 -4.17 -29.63
C ASN A 403 -0.43 -3.70 -28.33
N CYS A 404 -1.23 -4.57 -27.67
CA CYS A 404 -1.98 -4.23 -26.47
C CYS A 404 -1.55 -5.10 -25.28
N ALA A 405 -1.18 -4.48 -24.16
CA ALA A 405 -1.00 -5.17 -22.90
C ALA A 405 -2.36 -5.39 -22.23
N MET A 406 -2.55 -6.55 -21.67
CA MET A 406 -3.81 -6.92 -21.06
C MET A 406 -3.58 -7.48 -19.66
N TYR A 407 -4.23 -6.89 -18.65
CA TYR A 407 -4.10 -7.28 -17.26
C TYR A 407 -5.47 -7.54 -16.64
N CYS A 408 -5.59 -8.61 -15.88
CA CYS A 408 -6.82 -8.96 -15.17
C CYS A 408 -6.57 -8.97 -13.66
N GLN A 409 -7.46 -8.34 -12.89
CA GLN A 409 -7.35 -8.33 -11.44
C GLN A 409 -7.57 -9.74 -10.87
N GLU A 410 -6.67 -10.18 -10.00
CA GLU A 410 -6.78 -11.38 -9.19
C GLU A 410 -7.39 -11.03 -7.83
N PHE A 411 -8.43 -11.78 -7.41
CA PHE A 411 -9.09 -11.54 -6.13
C PHE A 411 -8.60 -12.47 -5.02
N ASP A 412 -8.16 -13.69 -5.36
CA ASP A 412 -7.68 -14.67 -4.40
C ASP A 412 -6.63 -15.59 -5.04
N GLU A 413 -5.46 -15.71 -4.42
CA GLU A 413 -4.36 -16.61 -4.82
C GLU A 413 -4.79 -18.08 -4.98
N LYS A 414 -5.82 -18.47 -4.25
CA LYS A 414 -6.32 -19.86 -4.25
C LYS A 414 -7.46 -20.09 -5.23
N ASN A 415 -7.76 -19.11 -6.09
CA ASN A 415 -8.79 -19.31 -7.08
C ASN A 415 -8.28 -20.30 -8.15
N PRO A 416 -8.90 -21.48 -8.28
CA PRO A 416 -8.46 -22.49 -9.25
C PRO A 416 -8.53 -21.97 -10.70
N VAL A 417 -9.37 -21.01 -10.99
CA VAL A 417 -9.48 -20.38 -12.32
C VAL A 417 -8.22 -19.59 -12.66
N THR A 418 -7.70 -18.81 -11.69
CA THR A 418 -6.45 -18.07 -11.86
C THR A 418 -5.29 -19.03 -12.16
N GLU A 419 -5.17 -20.13 -11.42
CA GLU A 419 -4.11 -21.13 -11.62
C GLU A 419 -4.18 -21.78 -13.01
N ILE A 420 -5.39 -22.04 -13.53
CA ILE A 420 -5.58 -22.62 -14.87
C ILE A 420 -5.25 -21.60 -15.97
N LEU A 421 -5.57 -20.32 -15.75
CA LEU A 421 -5.47 -19.29 -16.79
C LEU A 421 -4.16 -18.48 -16.75
N LYS A 422 -3.30 -18.67 -15.74
CA LYS A 422 -2.08 -17.88 -15.54
C LYS A 422 -1.12 -17.86 -16.73
N ASP A 423 -1.12 -18.90 -17.54
CA ASP A 423 -0.28 -18.97 -18.75
C ASP A 423 -0.88 -18.18 -19.93
N SER A 424 -2.14 -17.81 -19.85
CA SER A 424 -2.89 -17.11 -20.90
C SER A 424 -3.29 -15.69 -20.54
N ILE A 425 -3.39 -15.39 -19.25
CA ILE A 425 -3.86 -14.11 -18.72
C ILE A 425 -2.82 -13.57 -17.72
N HIS A 426 -2.42 -12.31 -17.90
CA HIS A 426 -1.57 -11.63 -16.91
C HIS A 426 -2.41 -11.12 -15.76
N PHE A 427 -2.32 -11.83 -14.63
CA PHE A 427 -3.01 -11.45 -13.42
C PHE A 427 -2.19 -10.44 -12.59
N PHE A 428 -2.89 -9.51 -11.96
CA PHE A 428 -2.32 -8.58 -10.99
C PHE A 428 -3.23 -8.46 -9.76
N GLY A 429 -2.75 -7.86 -8.68
CA GLY A 429 -3.59 -7.56 -7.53
C GLY A 429 -3.59 -8.65 -6.46
N ASN A 430 -2.57 -9.54 -6.47
CA ASN A 430 -2.39 -10.51 -5.41
C ASN A 430 -2.18 -9.83 -4.06
N ILE A 431 -3.20 -9.89 -3.20
CA ILE A 431 -3.20 -9.24 -1.88
C ILE A 431 -2.07 -9.76 -0.99
N ASP A 432 -1.75 -11.06 -1.04
CA ASP A 432 -0.68 -11.64 -0.23
C ASP A 432 0.71 -11.15 -0.64
N SER A 433 0.88 -10.68 -1.87
CA SER A 433 2.13 -10.07 -2.34
C SER A 433 2.44 -8.76 -1.63
N VAL A 434 1.42 -7.97 -1.31
CA VAL A 434 1.53 -6.64 -0.69
C VAL A 434 1.37 -6.66 0.84
N LEU A 435 0.63 -7.62 1.39
CA LEU A 435 0.47 -7.80 2.84
C LEU A 435 1.69 -8.47 3.48
N LYS A 436 2.87 -7.92 3.23
CA LYS A 436 4.15 -8.29 3.85
C LYS A 436 4.67 -7.11 4.66
N ILE A 437 5.39 -7.37 5.73
CA ILE A 437 5.84 -6.31 6.64
C ILE A 437 6.59 -5.19 5.90
N LYS A 438 7.52 -5.54 5.00
CA LYS A 438 8.28 -4.58 4.21
C LYS A 438 7.43 -3.75 3.25
N ARG A 439 6.34 -4.30 2.76
CA ARG A 439 5.44 -3.62 1.84
C ARG A 439 4.50 -2.69 2.60
N VAL A 440 3.86 -3.20 3.66
CA VAL A 440 2.95 -2.41 4.52
C VAL A 440 3.67 -1.25 5.18
N THR A 441 4.92 -1.45 5.58
CA THR A 441 5.75 -0.36 6.11
C THR A 441 6.32 0.55 5.00
N GLN A 442 6.01 0.26 3.75
CA GLN A 442 6.48 0.98 2.56
C GLN A 442 8.01 1.11 2.50
N GLN A 443 8.73 0.25 3.20
CA GLN A 443 10.19 0.34 3.27
C GLN A 443 10.84 0.18 1.91
N LYS A 444 10.30 -0.73 1.07
CA LYS A 444 10.89 -1.00 -0.25
C LYS A 444 10.75 0.18 -1.21
N GLU A 445 9.54 0.72 -1.34
CA GLU A 445 9.23 1.82 -2.25
C GLU A 445 9.81 3.14 -1.74
N TYR A 446 9.61 3.42 -0.48
CA TYR A 446 10.13 4.64 0.14
C TYR A 446 11.63 4.61 0.41
N GLU A 447 12.29 3.45 0.56
CA GLU A 447 13.75 3.39 0.63
C GLU A 447 14.39 3.91 -0.67
N GLY A 448 13.90 3.46 -1.85
CA GLY A 448 14.35 3.98 -3.13
C GLY A 448 14.06 5.47 -3.30
N ALA A 449 12.85 5.89 -2.96
CA ALA A 449 12.47 7.31 -3.01
C ALA A 449 13.28 8.17 -2.03
N LYS A 450 13.61 7.66 -0.86
CA LYS A 450 14.44 8.35 0.14
C LYS A 450 15.90 8.46 -0.31
N GLN A 451 16.46 7.40 -0.89
CA GLN A 451 17.77 7.45 -1.48
C GLN A 451 17.82 8.49 -2.59
N PHE A 452 16.84 8.44 -3.50
CA PHE A 452 16.67 9.43 -4.57
C PHE A 452 16.54 10.87 -4.02
N PHE A 453 15.79 11.05 -2.93
CA PHE A 453 15.70 12.35 -2.25
C PHE A 453 17.07 12.81 -1.73
N GLY A 454 17.89 11.91 -1.21
CA GLY A 454 19.26 12.21 -0.76
C GLY A 454 20.12 12.69 -1.92
N GLU A 455 20.17 11.94 -3.01
CA GLU A 455 20.91 12.28 -4.23
C GLU A 455 20.43 13.62 -4.81
N TYR A 456 19.11 13.84 -4.85
CA TYR A 456 18.52 15.08 -5.26
C TYR A 456 18.95 16.27 -4.37
N GLN A 457 18.97 16.09 -3.04
CA GLN A 457 19.42 17.13 -2.10
C GLN A 457 20.90 17.44 -2.22
N GLU A 458 21.73 16.45 -2.48
CA GLU A 458 23.17 16.63 -2.72
C GLU A 458 23.39 17.40 -4.01
N SER A 459 22.79 17.00 -5.12
CA SER A 459 22.88 17.72 -6.40
C SER A 459 22.37 19.15 -6.28
N PHE A 460 21.26 19.35 -5.55
CA PHE A 460 20.73 20.69 -5.29
C PHE A 460 21.69 21.55 -4.43
N ALA A 461 22.32 20.95 -3.43
CA ALA A 461 23.31 21.64 -2.58
C ALA A 461 24.57 22.04 -3.37
N GLU A 462 25.04 21.17 -4.26
CA GLU A 462 26.16 21.46 -5.17
C GLU A 462 25.84 22.62 -6.11
N ILE A 463 24.65 22.59 -6.73
CA ILE A 463 24.17 23.64 -7.64
C ILE A 463 24.05 24.99 -6.93
N ASN A 464 23.53 25.00 -5.71
CA ASN A 464 23.28 26.22 -4.95
C ASN A 464 24.43 26.60 -4.00
N HIS A 465 25.55 25.87 -4.01
CA HIS A 465 26.67 26.08 -3.07
C HIS A 465 26.22 26.12 -1.61
N SER A 466 25.21 25.30 -1.26
CA SER A 466 24.64 25.21 0.07
C SER A 466 25.11 23.93 0.78
N ASP A 467 25.03 23.88 2.10
CA ASP A 467 25.30 22.65 2.84
C ASP A 467 24.22 21.61 2.51
N SER A 468 24.64 20.42 2.07
CA SER A 468 23.73 19.28 1.93
C SER A 468 23.13 18.90 3.28
N ALA A 469 21.96 18.28 3.27
CA ALA A 469 21.33 17.79 4.50
C ALA A 469 22.24 16.73 5.15
N LYS A 470 22.92 17.09 6.26
CA LYS A 470 23.83 16.20 6.99
C LYS A 470 23.17 14.92 7.51
N ASP A 471 21.84 14.88 7.56
CA ASP A 471 21.03 13.75 8.03
C ASP A 471 19.79 13.61 7.14
N ILE A 472 19.93 12.84 6.07
CA ILE A 472 18.86 12.55 5.09
C ILE A 472 17.64 11.93 5.79
N ASP A 473 17.86 11.05 6.79
CA ASP A 473 16.79 10.44 7.54
C ASP A 473 15.92 11.46 8.28
N LYS A 474 16.57 12.43 8.88
CA LYS A 474 15.90 13.49 9.61
C LYS A 474 15.16 14.44 8.66
N ALA A 475 15.77 14.78 7.53
CA ALA A 475 15.14 15.61 6.49
C ALA A 475 13.93 14.90 5.88
N TRP A 476 14.05 13.62 5.53
CA TRP A 476 12.96 12.79 5.01
C TRP A 476 11.78 12.69 5.98
N ARG A 477 12.05 12.46 7.29
CA ARG A 477 10.99 12.38 8.30
C ARG A 477 10.22 13.68 8.47
N LYS A 478 10.85 14.83 8.23
CA LYS A 478 10.21 16.16 8.33
C LYS A 478 9.32 16.49 7.14
N ASN A 479 9.50 15.82 6.01
CA ASN A 479 8.65 16.05 4.86
C ASN A 479 7.21 15.63 5.15
N SER A 480 6.25 16.42 4.67
CA SER A 480 4.84 16.04 4.67
C SER A 480 4.62 14.76 3.85
N ASN A 481 3.53 14.04 4.11
CA ASN A 481 3.19 12.84 3.34
C ASN A 481 3.05 13.17 1.85
N TYR A 482 2.48 14.33 1.54
CA TYR A 482 2.38 14.84 0.18
C TYR A 482 3.77 14.96 -0.50
N LYS A 483 4.75 15.58 0.16
CA LYS A 483 6.12 15.70 -0.38
C LYS A 483 6.80 14.35 -0.55
N LYS A 484 6.58 13.42 0.38
CA LYS A 484 7.08 12.04 0.26
C LYS A 484 6.45 11.32 -0.93
N GLN A 485 5.15 11.47 -1.15
CA GLN A 485 4.47 10.90 -2.31
C GLN A 485 4.95 11.52 -3.62
N SER A 486 5.09 12.84 -3.68
CA SER A 486 5.63 13.52 -4.87
C SER A 486 7.02 13.00 -5.25
N THR A 487 7.91 12.83 -4.25
CA THR A 487 9.24 12.22 -4.46
C THR A 487 9.15 10.74 -4.87
N LEU A 488 8.20 9.98 -4.30
CA LEU A 488 7.99 8.59 -4.69
C LEU A 488 7.59 8.49 -6.17
N TYR A 489 6.66 9.31 -6.63
CA TYR A 489 6.27 9.31 -8.04
C TYR A 489 7.40 9.80 -8.95
N GLN A 490 8.22 10.73 -8.52
CA GLN A 490 9.41 11.15 -9.25
C GLN A 490 10.40 9.99 -9.39
N TYR A 491 10.67 9.27 -8.31
CA TYR A 491 11.51 8.07 -8.30
C TYR A 491 10.95 6.96 -9.22
N LEU A 492 9.66 6.65 -9.12
CA LEU A 492 9.03 5.61 -9.95
C LEU A 492 9.01 5.99 -11.44
N HIS A 493 8.87 7.26 -11.78
CA HIS A 493 8.87 7.72 -13.16
C HIS A 493 10.25 7.75 -13.81
N GLN A 494 11.33 7.56 -13.04
CA GLN A 494 12.68 7.51 -13.61
C GLN A 494 12.87 6.36 -14.61
N ASP A 495 12.32 5.19 -14.31
CA ASP A 495 12.44 4.04 -15.20
C ASP A 495 11.73 4.30 -16.54
N VAL A 496 10.60 5.00 -16.51
CA VAL A 496 9.91 5.47 -17.72
C VAL A 496 10.80 6.42 -18.54
N LYS A 497 11.40 7.41 -17.88
CA LYS A 497 12.31 8.37 -18.52
C LYS A 497 13.53 7.67 -19.11
N LYS A 498 14.17 6.76 -18.38
CA LYS A 498 15.30 5.96 -18.88
C LYS A 498 14.94 5.13 -20.10
N MET A 499 13.78 4.46 -20.07
CA MET A 499 13.29 3.70 -21.22
C MET A 499 13.07 4.59 -22.44
N LEU A 500 12.37 5.72 -22.31
CA LEU A 500 12.12 6.66 -23.39
C LEU A 500 13.42 7.28 -23.91
N MET A 501 14.33 7.68 -23.01
CA MET A 501 15.65 8.21 -23.40
C MET A 501 16.49 7.16 -24.10
N GLY A 502 16.54 5.92 -23.62
CA GLY A 502 17.25 4.83 -24.28
C GLY A 502 16.82 4.68 -25.73
N LYS A 503 15.52 4.76 -25.99
CA LYS A 503 14.97 4.73 -27.35
C LYS A 503 15.38 5.94 -28.21
N CYS A 504 15.39 7.14 -27.60
CA CYS A 504 15.90 8.34 -28.27
C CYS A 504 17.39 8.20 -28.61
N ILE A 505 18.17 7.62 -27.72
CA ILE A 505 19.61 7.38 -27.87
C ILE A 505 19.89 6.37 -28.97
N GLU A 506 19.16 5.24 -29.00
CA GLU A 506 19.28 4.23 -30.05
C GLU A 506 19.01 4.79 -31.46
N ALA A 507 18.10 5.79 -31.55
CA ALA A 507 17.80 6.49 -32.79
C ALA A 507 18.87 7.52 -33.19
N SER A 508 19.71 7.96 -32.23
CA SER A 508 20.76 8.96 -32.44
C SER A 508 22.08 8.30 -32.88
N SER A 509 22.93 9.02 -33.59
CA SER A 509 24.28 8.53 -33.85
C SER A 509 25.12 8.57 -32.56
N SER A 510 26.04 7.61 -32.39
CA SER A 510 26.95 7.56 -31.24
C SER A 510 27.82 8.81 -31.11
N GLU A 511 28.12 9.50 -32.21
CA GLU A 511 28.88 10.74 -32.22
C GLU A 511 28.07 11.91 -31.65
N ASP A 512 26.77 11.99 -31.98
CA ASP A 512 25.88 13.03 -31.42
C ASP A 512 25.75 12.91 -29.93
N MET A 513 25.67 11.67 -29.41
CA MET A 513 25.56 11.39 -27.97
C MET A 513 26.83 11.77 -27.19
N LEU A 514 28.00 11.41 -27.69
CA LEU A 514 29.29 11.82 -27.09
C LEU A 514 29.43 13.34 -27.05
N GLN A 515 28.98 14.03 -28.09
CA GLN A 515 29.02 15.49 -28.15
C GLN A 515 28.04 16.13 -27.14
N ILE A 516 26.84 15.55 -26.96
CA ILE A 516 25.85 15.98 -25.96
C ILE A 516 26.44 15.82 -24.54
N GLN A 517 27.02 14.67 -24.22
CA GLN A 517 27.63 14.41 -22.90
C GLN A 517 28.79 15.35 -22.61
N LYS A 518 29.66 15.56 -23.60
CA LYS A 518 30.84 16.42 -23.45
C LYS A 518 30.43 17.90 -23.24
N ASN A 519 29.53 18.41 -24.06
CA ASN A 519 29.08 19.80 -23.99
C ASN A 519 28.34 20.08 -22.66
N PHE A 520 27.54 19.14 -22.18
CA PHE A 520 26.79 19.28 -20.93
C PHE A 520 27.73 19.30 -19.70
N GLY A 521 28.74 18.43 -19.65
CA GLY A 521 29.72 18.40 -18.56
C GLY A 521 30.65 19.60 -18.53
N GLU A 522 31.09 20.12 -19.70
CA GLU A 522 31.95 21.28 -19.78
C GLU A 522 31.24 22.57 -19.39
N GLN A 523 29.97 22.72 -19.76
CA GLN A 523 29.20 23.94 -19.48
C GLN A 523 28.76 24.06 -18.01
N LEU A 524 28.47 22.92 -17.34
CA LEU A 524 28.25 22.91 -15.90
C LEU A 524 29.53 23.30 -15.13
N GLY A 525 30.70 22.83 -15.57
CA GLY A 525 32.00 23.21 -14.99
C GLY A 525 32.30 24.68 -15.14
N GLU A 526 32.03 25.27 -16.31
CA GLU A 526 32.25 26.71 -16.55
C GLU A 526 31.30 27.61 -15.77
N ALA A 527 30.02 27.22 -15.62
CA ALA A 527 29.06 27.98 -14.83
C ALA A 527 29.46 28.00 -13.34
N SER A 528 29.95 26.88 -12.81
CA SER A 528 30.45 26.76 -11.43
C SER A 528 31.67 27.64 -11.15
N ILE A 529 32.59 27.77 -12.11
CA ILE A 529 33.83 28.60 -11.96
C ILE A 529 33.49 30.09 -11.95
N LYS A 530 32.56 30.54 -12.80
CA LYS A 530 32.15 31.94 -12.87
C LYS A 530 31.39 32.45 -11.66
N SER A 531 30.77 31.58 -10.87
CA SER A 531 30.00 31.97 -9.68
C SER A 531 30.87 32.44 -8.51
N ASN A 532 32.14 32.03 -8.47
CA ASN A 532 33.06 32.40 -7.38
C ASN A 532 33.55 33.85 -7.43
N GLU A 533 33.20 34.61 -8.49
CA GLU A 533 33.67 35.96 -8.71
C GLU A 533 32.69 37.08 -8.30
N THR A 534 31.48 36.76 -7.83
CA THR A 534 30.45 37.76 -7.48
C THR A 534 30.19 37.84 -5.97
N HIS A 535 30.23 39.08 -5.43
CA HIS A 535 29.93 39.36 -4.01
C HIS A 535 28.45 39.30 -3.63
N ASP A 536 27.52 39.12 -4.57
CA ASP A 536 26.10 39.01 -4.34
C ASP A 536 25.65 37.56 -4.57
N LEU A 537 25.50 36.83 -3.47
CA LEU A 537 25.20 35.39 -3.44
C LEU A 537 23.86 35.07 -4.12
N GLU A 538 22.81 35.91 -3.94
CA GLU A 538 21.49 35.70 -4.54
C GLU A 538 21.48 35.97 -6.04
N ALA A 539 22.14 37.03 -6.48
CA ALA A 539 22.28 37.31 -7.90
C ALA A 539 23.14 36.25 -8.60
N ALA A 540 24.17 35.73 -7.92
CA ALA A 540 24.99 34.63 -8.41
C ALA A 540 24.21 33.33 -8.56
N LYS A 541 23.43 32.92 -7.57
CA LYS A 541 22.55 31.73 -7.61
C LYS A 541 21.55 31.81 -8.75
N LYS A 542 20.90 32.97 -8.91
CA LYS A 542 19.94 33.20 -10.00
C LYS A 542 20.60 33.12 -11.37
N LYS A 543 21.81 33.68 -11.52
CA LYS A 543 22.57 33.60 -12.75
C LYS A 543 23.02 32.17 -13.08
N ILE A 544 23.47 31.41 -12.10
CA ILE A 544 23.83 29.98 -12.26
C ILE A 544 22.63 29.19 -12.74
N ALA A 545 21.46 29.36 -12.11
CA ALA A 545 20.24 28.68 -12.52
C ALA A 545 19.87 29.02 -13.97
N ILE A 546 19.97 30.28 -14.37
CA ILE A 546 19.72 30.75 -15.76
C ILE A 546 20.71 30.09 -16.72
N ASP A 547 22.01 30.10 -16.40
CA ASP A 547 23.05 29.51 -17.25
C ASP A 547 22.89 27.99 -17.39
N GLN A 548 22.46 27.31 -16.35
CA GLN A 548 22.16 25.84 -16.35
C GLN A 548 20.92 25.53 -17.17
N VAL A 549 19.84 26.30 -17.04
CA VAL A 549 18.65 26.18 -17.89
C VAL A 549 19.02 26.40 -19.35
N ALA A 550 19.80 27.40 -19.65
CA ALA A 550 20.27 27.66 -21.00
C ALA A 550 21.19 26.54 -21.55
N ALA A 551 21.89 25.80 -20.69
CA ALA A 551 22.66 24.63 -21.09
C ALA A 551 21.74 23.44 -21.44
N VAL A 552 20.69 23.22 -20.65
CA VAL A 552 19.66 22.20 -20.90
C VAL A 552 18.90 22.49 -22.21
N GLU A 553 18.50 23.74 -22.44
CA GLU A 553 17.77 24.16 -23.65
C GLU A 553 18.53 23.90 -24.96
N ARG A 554 19.87 23.86 -24.91
CA ARG A 554 20.69 23.57 -26.11
C ARG A 554 20.57 22.13 -26.58
N HIS A 555 20.02 21.24 -25.74
CA HIS A 555 19.83 19.84 -26.06
C HIS A 555 18.36 19.47 -26.07
N LEU A 556 17.80 19.35 -27.26
CA LEU A 556 16.38 19.08 -27.47
C LEU A 556 15.84 17.89 -26.64
N ILE A 557 16.61 16.81 -26.56
CA ILE A 557 16.21 15.62 -25.79
C ILE A 557 16.14 15.95 -24.30
N THR A 558 17.16 16.58 -23.75
CA THR A 558 17.22 16.94 -22.33
C THR A 558 16.11 17.93 -21.97
N ASP A 559 15.93 18.98 -22.79
CA ASP A 559 14.84 19.95 -22.60
C ASP A 559 13.46 19.29 -22.63
N TYR A 560 13.25 18.36 -23.57
CA TYR A 560 12.00 17.59 -23.66
C TYR A 560 11.73 16.80 -22.38
N PHE A 561 12.73 16.09 -21.85
CA PHE A 561 12.54 15.27 -20.63
C PHE A 561 12.44 16.10 -19.35
N CYS A 562 13.08 17.26 -19.28
CA CYS A 562 12.85 18.21 -18.19
C CYS A 562 11.41 18.72 -18.22
N GLY A 563 10.90 19.10 -19.40
CA GLY A 563 9.49 19.47 -19.58
C GLY A 563 8.53 18.32 -19.23
N LEU A 564 8.90 17.09 -19.59
CA LEU A 564 8.12 15.89 -19.25
C LEU A 564 8.05 15.67 -17.73
N GLU A 565 9.17 15.90 -17.01
CA GLU A 565 9.19 15.85 -15.55
C GLU A 565 8.29 16.91 -14.94
N HIS A 566 8.33 18.14 -15.47
CA HIS A 566 7.45 19.21 -15.05
C HIS A 566 5.97 18.85 -15.29
N LYS A 567 5.63 18.31 -16.45
CA LYS A 567 4.26 17.83 -16.75
C LYS A 567 3.82 16.73 -15.79
N ARG A 568 4.69 15.75 -15.48
CA ARG A 568 4.40 14.71 -14.49
C ARG A 568 4.13 15.33 -13.11
N TRP A 569 4.95 16.34 -12.73
CA TRP A 569 4.76 17.04 -11.47
C TRP A 569 3.45 17.83 -11.47
N ASN A 570 3.12 18.57 -12.53
CA ASN A 570 1.82 19.23 -12.68
C ASN A 570 0.66 18.25 -12.55
N ASN A 571 0.78 17.04 -13.12
CA ASN A 571 -0.26 16.02 -13.02
C ASN A 571 -0.48 15.59 -11.58
N ILE A 572 0.56 15.46 -10.75
CA ILE A 572 0.40 15.19 -9.30
C ILE A 572 -0.37 16.34 -8.64
N GLU A 573 0.01 17.58 -8.93
CA GLU A 573 -0.63 18.75 -8.34
C GLU A 573 -2.11 18.81 -8.71
N TYR A 574 -2.44 18.63 -10.00
CA TYR A 574 -3.84 18.61 -10.47
C TYR A 574 -4.65 17.46 -9.87
N MET A 575 -4.07 16.27 -9.78
CA MET A 575 -4.73 15.11 -9.15
C MET A 575 -4.96 15.30 -7.64
N ASN A 576 -4.17 16.19 -7.00
CA ASN A 576 -4.38 16.61 -5.61
C ASN A 576 -5.17 17.92 -5.47
N ASN A 577 -5.80 18.40 -6.57
CA ASN A 577 -6.63 19.60 -6.64
C ASN A 577 -5.90 20.90 -6.39
N PHE A 578 -4.59 20.98 -6.61
CA PHE A 578 -3.88 22.24 -6.58
C PHE A 578 -4.30 23.12 -7.74
N ILE A 579 -4.26 24.44 -7.52
CA ILE A 579 -4.54 25.46 -8.53
C ILE A 579 -3.38 26.46 -8.58
N PHE A 580 -3.22 27.04 -9.75
CA PHE A 580 -2.22 28.08 -9.96
C PHE A 580 -2.61 29.37 -9.23
N GLU A 581 -1.63 29.96 -8.52
CA GLU A 581 -1.71 31.30 -7.95
C GLU A 581 -0.39 32.03 -8.22
N GLU A 582 -0.47 33.23 -8.79
CA GLU A 582 0.71 33.94 -9.24
C GLU A 582 1.68 34.32 -8.11
N LYS A 583 1.13 34.68 -6.94
CA LYS A 583 1.90 35.10 -5.75
C LYS A 583 1.28 34.53 -4.50
N LEU A 584 2.09 33.89 -3.70
CA LEU A 584 1.71 33.35 -2.41
C LEU A 584 2.58 33.93 -1.29
N TYR A 585 1.98 34.14 -0.13
CA TYR A 585 2.67 34.62 1.06
C TYR A 585 2.22 33.82 2.28
N VAL A 586 3.15 33.51 3.16
CA VAL A 586 2.89 32.89 4.48
C VAL A 586 3.36 33.82 5.58
N ILE A 587 2.77 33.69 6.76
CA ILE A 587 3.24 34.42 7.95
C ILE A 587 4.30 33.55 8.64
N GLN A 588 5.55 34.02 8.63
CA GLN A 588 6.64 33.39 9.34
C GLN A 588 7.26 34.43 10.30
N ASP A 589 7.36 34.08 11.58
CA ASP A 589 7.84 34.97 12.65
C ASP A 589 7.15 36.36 12.69
N GLY A 590 5.84 36.38 12.37
CA GLY A 590 5.04 37.61 12.34
C GLY A 590 5.23 38.51 11.13
N LYS A 591 5.94 38.03 10.09
CA LYS A 591 6.15 38.74 8.82
C LYS A 591 5.56 37.93 7.66
N TRP A 592 5.12 38.65 6.64
CA TRP A 592 4.71 38.06 5.37
C TRP A 592 5.93 37.72 4.54
N GLU A 593 6.19 36.42 4.35
CA GLU A 593 7.27 35.91 3.51
C GLU A 593 6.71 35.27 2.25
N PRO A 594 7.32 35.46 1.08
CA PRO A 594 6.88 34.81 -0.15
C PRO A 594 7.09 33.30 -0.07
N THR A 595 6.13 32.53 -0.59
CA THR A 595 6.23 31.06 -0.71
C THR A 595 5.85 30.62 -2.11
N SER A 596 6.28 29.42 -2.51
CA SER A 596 5.89 28.80 -3.77
C SER A 596 4.61 27.97 -3.66
N SER A 597 4.25 27.49 -2.47
CA SER A 597 3.09 26.60 -2.29
C SER A 597 2.38 26.82 -0.98
N ASP A 598 1.08 26.53 -0.96
CA ASP A 598 0.24 26.43 0.22
C ASP A 598 -0.52 25.09 0.17
N GLU A 599 -0.09 24.13 0.96
CA GLU A 599 -0.70 22.79 1.00
C GLU A 599 -2.12 22.81 1.60
N THR A 600 -2.41 23.78 2.48
CA THR A 600 -3.73 23.90 3.13
C THR A 600 -4.80 24.36 2.14
N PHE A 601 -4.49 25.39 1.35
CA PHE A 601 -5.41 25.93 0.35
C PHE A 601 -5.20 25.34 -1.04
N LYS A 602 -4.28 24.38 -1.20
CA LYS A 602 -3.95 23.72 -2.48
C LYS A 602 -3.57 24.73 -3.57
N LEU A 603 -2.65 25.64 -3.24
CA LEU A 603 -2.17 26.68 -4.15
C LEU A 603 -0.69 26.49 -4.49
N HIS A 604 -0.31 26.73 -5.76
CA HIS A 604 1.08 26.67 -6.19
C HIS A 604 1.41 27.68 -7.29
N THR A 605 2.57 28.38 -7.16
CA THR A 605 2.97 29.43 -8.11
C THR A 605 3.65 28.91 -9.38
N CYS A 606 4.08 27.66 -9.42
CA CYS A 606 4.78 27.05 -10.55
C CYS A 606 3.89 26.10 -11.36
N LEU A 607 2.59 26.01 -11.08
CA LEU A 607 1.63 25.15 -11.77
C LEU A 607 1.27 25.76 -13.14
N ILE A 608 2.20 25.73 -14.05
CA ILE A 608 2.13 26.32 -15.41
C ILE A 608 2.31 25.18 -16.40
N ASP A 609 1.30 24.92 -17.25
CA ASP A 609 1.31 23.79 -18.18
C ASP A 609 2.30 23.95 -19.33
N ASP A 610 2.49 25.19 -19.79
CA ASP A 610 3.38 25.47 -20.91
C ASP A 610 4.82 25.59 -20.41
N TRP A 611 5.64 24.59 -20.76
CA TRP A 611 7.06 24.52 -20.44
C TRP A 611 7.86 25.75 -20.89
N GLU A 612 7.58 26.27 -22.09
CA GLU A 612 8.25 27.45 -22.59
C GLU A 612 7.89 28.74 -21.81
N ASN A 613 6.63 28.82 -21.36
CA ASN A 613 6.20 29.92 -20.50
C ASN A 613 6.78 29.79 -19.10
N LEU A 614 6.85 28.59 -18.54
CA LEU A 614 7.49 28.36 -17.25
C LEU A 614 8.96 28.81 -17.27
N LYS A 615 9.73 28.43 -18.29
CA LYS A 615 11.13 28.83 -18.44
C LYS A 615 11.30 30.36 -18.46
N LYS A 616 10.37 31.06 -19.07
CA LYS A 616 10.38 32.54 -19.13
C LYS A 616 10.01 33.22 -17.82
N LEU A 617 9.01 32.68 -17.12
CA LEU A 617 8.42 33.28 -15.92
C LEU A 617 9.11 32.89 -14.63
N LYS A 618 9.63 31.67 -14.57
CA LYS A 618 10.14 31.00 -13.37
C LYS A 618 11.45 30.25 -13.65
N ALA A 619 12.39 30.88 -14.35
CA ALA A 619 13.66 30.26 -14.73
C ALA A 619 14.46 29.69 -13.54
N ASP A 620 14.35 30.32 -12.36
CA ASP A 620 14.98 29.91 -11.13
C ASP A 620 14.37 28.63 -10.53
N THR A 621 13.14 28.27 -10.92
CA THR A 621 12.46 27.05 -10.44
C THR A 621 12.57 25.90 -11.44
N VAL A 622 12.76 26.15 -12.71
CA VAL A 622 12.94 25.12 -13.76
C VAL A 622 14.12 24.19 -13.46
N ILE A 623 15.13 24.68 -12.75
CA ILE A 623 16.30 23.88 -12.37
C ILE A 623 15.90 22.62 -11.57
N TYR A 624 14.82 22.67 -10.78
CA TYR A 624 14.33 21.52 -10.02
C TYR A 624 13.88 20.36 -10.92
N ASP A 625 13.28 20.68 -12.07
CA ASP A 625 12.85 19.69 -13.06
C ASP A 625 14.04 19.15 -13.87
N CYS A 626 15.14 19.89 -13.90
CA CYS A 626 16.36 19.52 -14.60
C CYS A 626 17.33 18.68 -13.75
N ILE A 627 17.28 18.76 -12.40
CA ILE A 627 18.20 18.05 -11.51
C ILE A 627 18.30 16.55 -11.84
N PRO A 628 17.19 15.80 -12.07
CA PRO A 628 17.27 14.38 -12.42
C PRO A 628 18.10 14.07 -13.66
N PHE A 629 18.35 15.05 -14.52
CA PHE A 629 19.07 14.91 -15.78
C PHE A 629 20.48 15.52 -15.75
N ILE A 630 20.84 16.22 -14.69
CA ILE A 630 22.17 16.80 -14.48
C ILE A 630 23.14 15.73 -13.97
N ASP A 631 22.65 14.78 -13.18
CA ASP A 631 23.48 13.71 -12.67
C ASP A 631 23.78 12.67 -13.76
N LYS A 632 25.07 12.52 -14.07
CA LYS A 632 25.55 11.64 -15.16
C LYS A 632 25.18 10.16 -14.95
N GLU A 633 25.12 9.70 -13.71
CA GLU A 633 24.74 8.29 -13.39
C GLU A 633 23.23 8.05 -13.50
N LEU A 634 22.40 9.07 -13.23
CA LEU A 634 20.94 8.97 -13.34
C LEU A 634 20.47 8.93 -14.79
N VAL A 635 21.14 9.65 -15.69
CA VAL A 635 20.72 9.79 -17.09
C VAL A 635 21.27 8.69 -17.97
N TYR A 636 22.50 8.27 -17.77
CA TYR A 636 23.21 7.44 -18.77
C TYR A 636 23.49 6.02 -18.30
N GLY A 637 23.20 5.68 -17.03
CA GLY A 637 23.64 4.41 -16.47
C GLY A 637 25.16 4.26 -16.51
N LYS A 638 25.76 3.37 -15.77
CA LYS A 638 27.17 3.04 -15.95
C LYS A 638 27.32 2.46 -17.36
N VAL A 639 27.85 3.26 -18.27
CA VAL A 639 28.33 2.74 -19.56
C VAL A 639 29.48 1.80 -19.20
N HIS A 640 29.20 0.52 -19.19
CA HIS A 640 30.21 -0.53 -19.10
C HIS A 640 30.74 -0.86 -20.49
#